data_d9ce76b38cbdbfdcb61708237e247d21
#
_entry.id   d9ce76b38cbdbfdcb61708237e247d21
#
_cell.length_a   1.000
_cell.length_b   1.000
_cell.length_c   1.000
_cell.angle_alpha   90.00
_cell.angle_beta   90.00
_cell.angle_gamma   90.00
#
_symmetry.space_group_name_H-M   'P 1'
#
loop_
_entity.id
_entity.type
_entity.pdbx_description
1 polymer ?
#
loop_
_entity_poly.entity_id
_entity_poly.type
_entity_poly.pdbx_seq_one_letter_code
_entity_poly.pdbx_strand_id
1 'polypeptide(L)'
;MKEQAGYCKSRWADQCSHSIQTAEDVLNRKFLFDLPWDMEQTTEPVIFTDQIDWQYMPGGDPEFIYQFNRHRYWICMGQAYALTGNEAYAACFKEQLLSWISENPITESTKKTTWRTIEAGIRGENWCKAIEYFESSPHMGDEEKQAFIKGLLLHGEYLFNCRVPFSDKSNWGVLENHGLFCIGAFLSKKEWAIEESSRKKGALYIEEALKRLKRELAIQVMDDGVHWEQSPMYHNEVLRCILEVLRVAELYEIPVAEDIEKAARAMAMADLLWSKPDHTQPANGDSDRTDLRDVLTPAAWLLKDPLLRFGGYDCLDFESAWEMGMEAVIGYEQMTKETPQNELVSLEASGQAVLRSGWDQKADYLHFMCGSLGGGHGHFDKLHLDLSYEGEDVLIDTGRYTYVDGTLRRTLKSAKAHNVPMADDREYTECTGSWNVRNAAAYAGMRVVQKGQYTLFEGAHLGYMDAGVYVCRKVLSIGTKIQIIADSFYGFGEHVCSQHFHLNPAGQTTLTKEDQASGLGFSYQGIKTGAKAFVLMPGAEISMEQGPVSFHYNQLTECPWICIRKKMALPGTLITVIFNDNTADTSLVPVTVPVTGEVLKDQDAQALRIRMGDHSYLAVFNHRETGADMEYIGADGHYGLGRVMICEENQPEPEMTVLSW
;
A
#
# COMPACT_ATOMS: atom_id res chain seq x y z
N MET A 1 -2.11 -9.94 -32.49
CA MET A 1 -3.47 -10.08 -31.94
C MET A 1 -4.07 -11.49 -32.04
N LYS A 2 -4.23 -12.14 -33.23
CA LYS A 2 -4.85 -13.50 -33.30
C LYS A 2 -4.12 -14.56 -32.49
N GLU A 3 -2.79 -14.55 -32.48
CA GLU A 3 -1.98 -15.47 -31.72
C GLU A 3 -2.14 -15.22 -30.22
N GLN A 4 -2.09 -13.95 -29.78
CA GLN A 4 -2.36 -13.54 -28.40
C GLN A 4 -3.75 -13.98 -27.92
N ALA A 5 -4.80 -13.75 -28.75
CA ALA A 5 -6.17 -14.20 -28.45
C ALA A 5 -6.25 -15.71 -28.28
N GLY A 6 -5.55 -16.50 -29.12
CA GLY A 6 -5.44 -17.94 -28.99
C GLY A 6 -4.76 -18.38 -27.71
N TYR A 7 -3.65 -17.73 -27.36
CA TYR A 7 -2.91 -17.98 -26.14
C TYR A 7 -3.74 -17.64 -24.89
N CYS A 8 -4.34 -16.45 -24.84
CA CYS A 8 -5.19 -16.02 -23.72
C CYS A 8 -6.38 -16.95 -23.50
N LYS A 9 -7.07 -17.39 -24.58
CA LYS A 9 -8.15 -18.38 -24.48
C LYS A 9 -7.72 -19.70 -23.84
N SER A 10 -6.50 -20.15 -24.16
CA SER A 10 -6.00 -21.43 -23.64
C SER A 10 -5.54 -21.35 -22.18
N ARG A 11 -5.13 -20.15 -21.73
CA ARG A 11 -4.48 -19.95 -20.43
C ARG A 11 -5.42 -19.33 -19.38
N TRP A 12 -6.26 -18.38 -19.79
CA TRP A 12 -7.11 -17.56 -18.92
C TRP A 12 -8.55 -17.50 -19.42
N ALA A 13 -9.22 -18.65 -19.44
CA ALA A 13 -10.59 -18.74 -19.94
C ALA A 13 -11.56 -17.85 -19.16
N ASP A 14 -11.39 -17.74 -17.84
CA ASP A 14 -12.24 -16.93 -16.98
C ASP A 14 -12.07 -15.43 -17.25
N GLN A 15 -10.82 -14.95 -17.37
CA GLN A 15 -10.55 -13.55 -17.73
C GLN A 15 -11.03 -13.21 -19.14
N CYS A 16 -10.88 -14.13 -20.10
CA CYS A 16 -11.47 -13.96 -21.43
C CYS A 16 -13.00 -13.87 -21.36
N SER A 17 -13.63 -14.70 -20.54
CA SER A 17 -15.09 -14.67 -20.34
C SER A 17 -15.52 -13.36 -19.67
N HIS A 18 -14.77 -12.88 -18.70
CA HIS A 18 -15.02 -11.59 -18.04
C HIS A 18 -14.91 -10.41 -19.03
N SER A 19 -13.85 -10.36 -19.84
CA SER A 19 -13.71 -9.31 -20.89
C SER A 19 -14.87 -9.35 -21.89
N ILE A 20 -15.33 -10.54 -22.30
CA ILE A 20 -16.50 -10.69 -23.18
C ILE A 20 -17.78 -10.22 -22.47
N GLN A 21 -17.97 -10.58 -21.19
CA GLN A 21 -19.15 -10.17 -20.41
C GLN A 21 -19.17 -8.64 -20.25
N THR A 22 -18.05 -8.03 -19.91
CA THR A 22 -17.92 -6.56 -19.85
C THR A 22 -18.27 -5.91 -21.17
N ALA A 23 -17.80 -6.46 -22.30
CA ALA A 23 -18.14 -5.96 -23.64
C ALA A 23 -19.63 -6.07 -23.96
N GLU A 24 -20.28 -7.22 -23.61
CA GLU A 24 -21.73 -7.41 -23.77
C GLU A 24 -22.52 -6.44 -22.88
N ASP A 25 -22.09 -6.21 -21.65
CA ASP A 25 -22.69 -5.24 -20.74
C ASP A 25 -22.61 -3.82 -21.35
N VAL A 26 -21.46 -3.42 -21.86
CA VAL A 26 -21.24 -2.12 -22.50
C VAL A 26 -22.09 -1.96 -23.78
N LEU A 27 -22.24 -3.01 -24.59
CA LEU A 27 -23.19 -3.03 -25.72
C LEU A 27 -24.63 -2.72 -25.29
N ASN A 28 -25.01 -3.20 -24.11
CA ASN A 28 -26.32 -2.97 -23.52
C ASN A 28 -26.38 -1.71 -22.63
N ARG A 29 -25.38 -0.81 -22.75
CA ARG A 29 -25.23 0.43 -21.94
C ARG A 29 -25.30 0.19 -20.44
N LYS A 30 -24.81 -0.96 -20.00
CA LYS A 30 -24.64 -1.34 -18.61
C LYS A 30 -23.17 -1.22 -18.23
N PHE A 31 -22.86 -0.46 -17.17
CA PHE A 31 -21.49 -0.17 -16.73
C PHE A 31 -21.30 -0.60 -15.28
N LEU A 32 -20.33 -1.48 -15.05
CA LEU A 32 -19.83 -1.94 -13.77
C LEU A 32 -18.30 -1.83 -13.80
N PHE A 33 -17.69 -1.33 -12.75
CA PHE A 33 -16.24 -1.18 -12.65
C PHE A 33 -15.74 -2.16 -11.58
N ASP A 34 -15.32 -3.33 -11.99
CA ASP A 34 -14.88 -4.45 -11.15
C ASP A 34 -13.59 -5.10 -11.66
N LEU A 35 -12.89 -4.44 -12.56
CA LEU A 35 -11.59 -4.89 -13.04
C LEU A 35 -10.53 -4.80 -11.91
N PRO A 36 -9.51 -5.65 -11.90
CA PRO A 36 -8.45 -5.63 -10.89
C PRO A 36 -7.76 -4.28 -10.72
N TRP A 37 -7.76 -3.47 -11.80
CA TRP A 37 -7.12 -2.16 -11.84
C TRP A 37 -8.06 -0.99 -11.54
N ASP A 38 -9.35 -1.23 -11.40
CA ASP A 38 -10.29 -0.19 -11.01
C ASP A 38 -10.10 0.11 -9.52
N MET A 39 -9.43 1.22 -9.24
CA MET A 39 -9.10 1.63 -7.86
C MET A 39 -10.35 1.90 -7.02
N GLU A 40 -11.38 2.46 -7.65
CA GLU A 40 -12.67 2.78 -7.04
C GLU A 40 -13.75 1.90 -7.64
N GLN A 41 -13.76 0.62 -7.25
CA GLN A 41 -14.70 -0.37 -7.74
C GLN A 41 -16.15 -0.03 -7.38
N THR A 42 -17.06 -0.43 -8.27
CA THR A 42 -18.50 -0.33 -8.03
C THR A 42 -19.10 -1.72 -7.78
N THR A 43 -20.10 -1.81 -6.91
CA THR A 43 -20.79 -3.06 -6.60
C THR A 43 -22.11 -3.22 -7.34
N GLU A 44 -22.67 -2.11 -7.81
CA GLU A 44 -23.94 -2.07 -8.52
C GLU A 44 -23.75 -1.46 -9.92
N PRO A 45 -24.30 -2.07 -10.97
CA PRO A 45 -24.17 -1.54 -12.32
C PRO A 45 -25.09 -0.33 -12.55
N VAL A 46 -24.61 0.61 -13.38
CA VAL A 46 -25.43 1.69 -13.92
C VAL A 46 -25.90 1.31 -15.31
N ILE A 47 -27.21 1.45 -15.60
CA ILE A 47 -27.81 1.10 -16.87
C ILE A 47 -28.49 2.33 -17.47
N PHE A 48 -28.11 2.68 -18.74
CA PHE A 48 -28.77 3.72 -19.51
C PHE A 48 -29.76 3.09 -20.51
N THR A 49 -31.03 3.45 -20.39
CA THR A 49 -32.10 2.90 -21.26
C THR A 49 -32.15 3.51 -22.66
N ASP A 50 -31.75 4.81 -22.77
CA ASP A 50 -31.79 5.57 -24.02
C ASP A 50 -30.38 5.96 -24.47
N GLN A 51 -29.97 7.19 -24.21
CA GLN A 51 -28.62 7.69 -24.50
C GLN A 51 -27.74 7.61 -23.24
N ILE A 52 -26.45 7.48 -23.46
CA ILE A 52 -25.46 7.53 -22.36
C ILE A 52 -25.36 8.98 -21.88
N ASP A 53 -25.58 9.20 -20.58
CA ASP A 53 -25.26 10.47 -19.94
C ASP A 53 -23.84 10.43 -19.38
N TRP A 54 -22.90 11.01 -20.09
CA TRP A 54 -21.49 11.06 -19.70
C TRP A 54 -21.22 11.89 -18.45
N GLN A 55 -22.20 12.68 -17.97
CA GLN A 55 -22.11 13.47 -16.73
C GLN A 55 -22.86 12.82 -15.57
N TYR A 56 -23.35 11.58 -15.72
CA TYR A 56 -24.11 10.89 -14.69
C TYR A 56 -23.26 10.62 -13.45
N MET A 57 -23.82 10.98 -12.28
CA MET A 57 -23.15 10.85 -10.98
C MET A 57 -24.14 10.19 -9.98
N PRO A 58 -24.12 8.86 -9.83
CA PRO A 58 -25.02 8.15 -8.93
C PRO A 58 -24.69 8.47 -7.46
N GLY A 59 -25.72 8.70 -6.64
CA GLY A 59 -25.57 8.87 -5.19
C GLY A 59 -24.71 10.04 -4.72
N GLY A 60 -24.29 10.92 -5.65
CA GLY A 60 -23.40 12.04 -5.35
C GLY A 60 -21.93 11.64 -5.17
N ASP A 61 -21.58 10.40 -5.47
CA ASP A 61 -20.19 9.93 -5.49
C ASP A 61 -19.51 10.31 -6.82
N PRO A 62 -18.51 11.21 -6.81
CA PRO A 62 -17.84 11.64 -8.03
C PRO A 62 -16.93 10.55 -8.62
N GLU A 63 -16.55 9.53 -7.89
CA GLU A 63 -15.64 8.50 -8.40
C GLU A 63 -16.26 7.70 -9.55
N PHE A 64 -17.59 7.50 -9.55
CA PHE A 64 -18.27 6.85 -10.68
C PHE A 64 -18.06 7.62 -11.99
N ILE A 65 -18.31 8.93 -12.01
CA ILE A 65 -18.16 9.73 -13.25
C ILE A 65 -16.70 9.77 -13.71
N TYR A 66 -15.75 9.72 -12.79
CA TYR A 66 -14.33 9.67 -13.11
C TYR A 66 -13.97 8.34 -13.77
N GLN A 67 -14.26 7.20 -13.13
CA GLN A 67 -14.03 5.86 -13.71
C GLN A 67 -14.72 5.69 -15.05
N PHE A 68 -15.98 6.11 -15.15
CA PHE A 68 -16.78 6.03 -16.35
C PHE A 68 -16.12 6.72 -17.54
N ASN A 69 -15.53 7.91 -17.31
CA ASN A 69 -14.91 8.71 -18.37
C ASN A 69 -13.42 8.43 -18.60
N ARG A 70 -12.82 7.47 -17.88
CA ARG A 70 -11.49 6.90 -18.17
C ARG A 70 -11.53 5.94 -19.36
N HIS A 71 -12.69 5.39 -19.70
CA HIS A 71 -12.97 4.49 -20.85
C HIS A 71 -12.14 3.20 -20.85
N ARG A 72 -11.75 2.70 -19.71
CA ARG A 72 -10.96 1.47 -19.60
C ARG A 72 -11.70 0.26 -20.15
N TYR A 73 -13.01 0.19 -19.98
CA TYR A 73 -13.87 -0.86 -20.53
C TYR A 73 -13.82 -0.95 -22.07
N TRP A 74 -13.33 0.07 -22.79
CA TRP A 74 -13.06 -0.03 -24.24
C TRP A 74 -11.91 -0.98 -24.56
N ILE A 75 -10.94 -1.15 -23.64
CA ILE A 75 -9.88 -2.17 -23.79
C ILE A 75 -10.52 -3.56 -23.70
N CYS A 76 -11.39 -3.81 -22.70
CA CYS A 76 -12.14 -5.08 -22.61
C CYS A 76 -12.98 -5.34 -23.87
N MET A 77 -13.63 -4.33 -24.44
CA MET A 77 -14.34 -4.45 -25.72
C MET A 77 -13.37 -4.83 -26.85
N GLY A 78 -12.19 -4.25 -26.89
CA GLY A 78 -11.14 -4.59 -27.85
C GLY A 78 -10.64 -6.02 -27.70
N GLN A 79 -10.38 -6.46 -26.48
CA GLN A 79 -10.01 -7.86 -26.16
C GLN A 79 -11.15 -8.81 -26.60
N ALA A 80 -12.41 -8.48 -26.30
CA ALA A 80 -13.58 -9.27 -26.72
C ALA A 80 -13.72 -9.33 -28.25
N TYR A 81 -13.45 -8.22 -28.95
CA TYR A 81 -13.40 -8.18 -30.41
C TYR A 81 -12.29 -9.11 -30.97
N ALA A 82 -11.09 -9.05 -30.42
CA ALA A 82 -9.99 -9.91 -30.82
C ALA A 82 -10.27 -11.40 -30.53
N LEU A 83 -10.97 -11.70 -29.43
CA LEU A 83 -11.36 -13.05 -29.02
C LEU A 83 -12.48 -13.64 -29.90
N THR A 84 -13.46 -12.85 -30.33
CA THR A 84 -14.71 -13.36 -30.95
C THR A 84 -14.83 -13.01 -32.44
N GLY A 85 -14.24 -11.91 -32.89
CA GLY A 85 -14.43 -11.33 -34.20
C GLY A 85 -15.81 -10.66 -34.38
N ASN A 86 -16.52 -10.35 -33.27
CA ASN A 86 -17.85 -9.73 -33.32
C ASN A 86 -17.74 -8.22 -33.60
N GLU A 87 -18.09 -7.82 -34.82
CA GLU A 87 -18.04 -6.42 -35.26
C GLU A 87 -19.00 -5.47 -34.49
N ALA A 88 -19.95 -5.99 -33.72
CA ALA A 88 -20.82 -5.18 -32.90
C ALA A 88 -20.01 -4.38 -31.83
N TYR A 89 -18.90 -4.94 -31.33
CA TYR A 89 -18.04 -4.24 -30.37
C TYR A 89 -17.34 -3.06 -31.03
N ALA A 90 -16.84 -3.21 -32.25
CA ALA A 90 -16.21 -2.12 -33.00
C ALA A 90 -17.21 -1.02 -33.38
N ALA A 91 -18.46 -1.41 -33.77
CA ALA A 91 -19.54 -0.47 -34.02
C ALA A 91 -19.90 0.33 -32.75
N CYS A 92 -20.02 -0.35 -31.60
CA CYS A 92 -20.30 0.30 -30.31
C CYS A 92 -19.16 1.23 -29.88
N PHE A 93 -17.90 0.80 -29.98
CA PHE A 93 -16.74 1.65 -29.72
C PHE A 93 -16.80 2.94 -30.55
N LYS A 94 -17.04 2.84 -31.87
CA LYS A 94 -17.20 4.00 -32.74
C LYS A 94 -18.33 4.95 -32.28
N GLU A 95 -19.52 4.38 -31.98
CA GLU A 95 -20.67 5.15 -31.52
C GLU A 95 -20.33 5.92 -30.23
N GLN A 96 -19.77 5.25 -29.24
CA GLN A 96 -19.41 5.85 -27.96
C GLN A 96 -18.31 6.89 -28.12
N LEU A 97 -17.28 6.64 -28.92
CA LEU A 97 -16.21 7.58 -29.21
C LEU A 97 -16.75 8.89 -29.80
N LEU A 98 -17.59 8.80 -30.82
CA LEU A 98 -18.15 9.99 -31.52
C LEU A 98 -19.14 10.74 -30.61
N SER A 99 -19.98 10.03 -29.85
CA SER A 99 -20.88 10.62 -28.86
C SER A 99 -20.08 11.38 -27.80
N TRP A 100 -19.08 10.73 -27.21
CA TRP A 100 -18.27 11.35 -26.17
C TRP A 100 -17.57 12.62 -26.65
N ILE A 101 -16.96 12.59 -27.83
CA ILE A 101 -16.28 13.76 -28.42
C ILE A 101 -17.27 14.92 -28.64
N SER A 102 -18.50 14.64 -29.10
CA SER A 102 -19.50 15.65 -29.38
C SER A 102 -20.15 16.24 -28.12
N GLU A 103 -20.33 15.42 -27.08
CA GLU A 103 -21.12 15.77 -25.88
C GLU A 103 -20.28 16.31 -24.74
N ASN A 104 -18.95 16.15 -24.79
CA ASN A 104 -18.05 16.58 -23.73
C ASN A 104 -17.06 17.67 -24.17
N PRO A 105 -17.51 18.87 -24.52
CA PRO A 105 -16.62 20.00 -24.79
C PRO A 105 -15.90 20.42 -23.47
N ILE A 106 -14.70 21.01 -23.60
CA ILE A 106 -13.97 21.57 -22.46
C ILE A 106 -14.67 22.84 -22.01
N THR A 107 -15.24 22.82 -20.81
CA THR A 107 -15.92 23.94 -20.14
C THR A 107 -15.51 24.02 -18.68
N GLU A 108 -15.84 25.09 -17.98
CA GLU A 108 -15.55 25.20 -16.54
C GLU A 108 -16.29 24.15 -15.67
N SER A 109 -17.41 23.61 -16.16
CA SER A 109 -18.10 22.49 -15.48
C SER A 109 -17.42 21.16 -15.78
N THR A 110 -17.11 20.86 -17.04
CA THR A 110 -16.50 19.58 -17.44
C THR A 110 -15.05 19.44 -16.96
N LYS A 111 -14.33 20.53 -16.70
CA LYS A 111 -13.02 20.51 -16.01
C LYS A 111 -13.08 19.98 -14.57
N LYS A 112 -14.26 19.92 -13.97
CA LYS A 112 -14.46 19.36 -12.63
C LYS A 112 -14.93 17.90 -12.67
N THR A 113 -15.24 17.37 -13.83
CA THR A 113 -15.79 16.03 -14.08
C THR A 113 -15.00 15.34 -15.19
N THR A 114 -15.56 15.24 -16.39
CA THR A 114 -15.00 14.51 -17.55
C THR A 114 -13.64 15.04 -18.05
N TRP A 115 -13.33 16.31 -17.81
CA TRP A 115 -12.06 16.95 -18.18
C TRP A 115 -11.18 17.34 -16.99
N ARG A 116 -11.38 16.73 -15.82
CA ARG A 116 -10.35 16.81 -14.77
C ARG A 116 -9.03 16.29 -15.37
N THR A 117 -7.91 16.95 -15.10
CA THR A 117 -6.65 16.68 -15.82
C THR A 117 -6.18 15.24 -15.71
N ILE A 118 -6.34 14.62 -14.54
CA ILE A 118 -6.02 13.21 -14.31
C ILE A 118 -6.86 12.28 -15.21
N GLU A 119 -8.18 12.49 -15.34
CA GLU A 119 -9.02 11.70 -16.23
C GLU A 119 -8.65 11.89 -17.69
N ALA A 120 -8.26 13.11 -18.08
CA ALA A 120 -7.78 13.36 -19.42
C ALA A 120 -6.49 12.60 -19.75
N GLY A 121 -5.59 12.46 -18.78
CA GLY A 121 -4.36 11.68 -18.91
C GLY A 121 -4.64 10.18 -19.06
N ILE A 122 -5.37 9.57 -18.10
CA ILE A 122 -5.74 8.15 -18.12
C ILE A 122 -6.56 7.79 -19.36
N ARG A 123 -7.53 8.63 -19.73
CA ARG A 123 -8.33 8.42 -20.93
C ARG A 123 -7.49 8.46 -22.19
N GLY A 124 -6.51 9.38 -22.28
CA GLY A 124 -5.60 9.49 -23.42
C GLY A 124 -4.81 8.20 -23.65
N GLU A 125 -4.28 7.60 -22.60
CA GLU A 125 -3.66 6.27 -22.63
C GLU A 125 -4.65 5.20 -23.10
N ASN A 126 -5.80 5.08 -22.43
CA ASN A 126 -6.80 4.05 -22.72
C ASN A 126 -7.32 4.13 -24.17
N TRP A 127 -7.46 5.35 -24.72
CA TRP A 127 -7.81 5.52 -26.13
C TRP A 127 -6.73 4.97 -27.06
N CYS A 128 -5.45 5.26 -26.76
CA CYS A 128 -4.33 4.75 -27.54
C CYS A 128 -4.27 3.22 -27.52
N LYS A 129 -4.54 2.60 -26.38
CA LYS A 129 -4.61 1.13 -26.23
C LYS A 129 -5.82 0.53 -26.92
N ALA A 130 -7.01 1.06 -26.70
CA ALA A 130 -8.25 0.51 -27.22
C ALA A 130 -8.31 0.53 -28.77
N ILE A 131 -7.85 1.62 -29.40
CA ILE A 131 -7.91 1.74 -30.85
C ILE A 131 -7.09 0.68 -31.60
N GLU A 132 -6.04 0.14 -30.97
CA GLU A 132 -5.21 -0.88 -31.59
C GLU A 132 -5.98 -2.17 -31.92
N TYR A 133 -7.01 -2.48 -31.16
CA TYR A 133 -7.90 -3.62 -31.43
C TYR A 133 -8.84 -3.36 -32.60
N PHE A 134 -9.30 -2.10 -32.79
CA PHE A 134 -10.37 -1.75 -33.73
C PHE A 134 -9.89 -1.15 -35.05
N GLU A 135 -8.61 -0.79 -35.17
CA GLU A 135 -8.10 -0.03 -36.31
C GLU A 135 -8.32 -0.69 -37.69
N SER A 136 -8.45 -2.01 -37.75
CA SER A 136 -8.69 -2.78 -38.97
C SER A 136 -10.17 -3.13 -39.20
N SER A 137 -11.06 -2.76 -38.28
CA SER A 137 -12.51 -2.97 -38.42
C SER A 137 -13.08 -2.09 -39.52
N PRO A 138 -14.07 -2.58 -40.32
CA PRO A 138 -14.77 -1.75 -41.31
C PRO A 138 -15.54 -0.56 -40.70
N HIS A 139 -15.77 -0.58 -39.37
CA HIS A 139 -16.40 0.54 -38.67
C HIS A 139 -15.44 1.69 -38.36
N MET A 140 -14.12 1.50 -38.55
CA MET A 140 -13.08 2.50 -38.30
C MET A 140 -12.45 2.98 -39.63
N GLY A 141 -13.26 3.64 -40.45
CA GLY A 141 -12.79 4.27 -41.68
C GLY A 141 -11.96 5.55 -41.47
N ASP A 142 -11.62 6.21 -42.55
CA ASP A 142 -10.76 7.41 -42.51
C ASP A 142 -11.41 8.55 -41.68
N GLU A 143 -12.73 8.71 -41.78
CA GLU A 143 -13.46 9.76 -41.04
C GLU A 143 -13.39 9.53 -39.53
N GLU A 144 -13.61 8.29 -39.08
CA GLU A 144 -13.53 7.92 -37.67
C GLU A 144 -12.09 8.04 -37.14
N LYS A 145 -11.09 7.61 -37.91
CA LYS A 145 -9.68 7.81 -37.58
C LYS A 145 -9.30 9.28 -37.46
N GLN A 146 -9.83 10.14 -38.34
CA GLN A 146 -9.61 11.59 -38.25
C GLN A 146 -10.31 12.20 -37.03
N ALA A 147 -11.51 11.73 -36.65
CA ALA A 147 -12.20 12.17 -35.45
C ALA A 147 -11.40 11.75 -34.18
N PHE A 148 -10.89 10.51 -34.15
CA PHE A 148 -10.02 10.01 -33.08
C PHE A 148 -8.75 10.86 -32.96
N ILE A 149 -8.02 11.14 -34.05
CA ILE A 149 -6.82 11.98 -34.05
C ILE A 149 -7.13 13.38 -33.50
N LYS A 150 -8.25 14.01 -33.92
CA LYS A 150 -8.67 15.31 -33.37
C LYS A 150 -8.97 15.25 -31.89
N GLY A 151 -9.61 14.17 -31.43
CA GLY A 151 -9.84 13.92 -30.01
C GLY A 151 -8.53 13.83 -29.21
N LEU A 152 -7.56 13.04 -29.68
CA LEU A 152 -6.24 12.94 -29.05
C LEU A 152 -5.47 14.27 -29.05
N LEU A 153 -5.52 15.03 -30.14
CA LEU A 153 -4.92 16.36 -30.22
C LEU A 153 -5.52 17.31 -29.16
N LEU A 154 -6.84 17.25 -28.97
CA LEU A 154 -7.51 18.05 -27.93
C LEU A 154 -7.05 17.67 -26.53
N HIS A 155 -6.94 16.38 -26.24
CA HIS A 155 -6.41 15.89 -24.95
C HIS A 155 -4.96 16.32 -24.74
N GLY A 156 -4.10 16.10 -25.75
CA GLY A 156 -2.69 16.48 -25.68
C GLY A 156 -2.50 17.99 -25.49
N GLU A 157 -3.25 18.82 -26.23
CA GLU A 157 -3.20 20.28 -26.08
C GLU A 157 -3.70 20.73 -24.70
N TYR A 158 -4.75 20.09 -24.18
CA TYR A 158 -5.27 20.35 -22.83
C TYR A 158 -4.24 20.03 -21.77
N LEU A 159 -3.68 18.82 -21.73
CA LEU A 159 -2.67 18.39 -20.78
C LEU A 159 -1.36 19.20 -20.89
N PHE A 160 -0.96 19.57 -22.10
CA PHE A 160 0.23 20.39 -22.31
C PHE A 160 0.09 21.78 -21.70
N ASN A 161 -1.10 22.40 -21.76
CA ASN A 161 -1.35 23.78 -21.34
C ASN A 161 -1.94 23.92 -19.94
N CYS A 162 -2.69 22.92 -19.43
CA CYS A 162 -3.46 23.03 -18.18
C CYS A 162 -2.77 22.35 -17.01
N ARG A 163 -1.58 22.84 -16.64
CA ARG A 163 -0.86 22.35 -15.46
C ARG A 163 -1.33 23.06 -14.19
N VAL A 164 -1.64 22.27 -13.15
CA VAL A 164 -1.92 22.82 -11.82
C VAL A 164 -0.65 22.86 -10.95
N PRO A 165 -0.50 23.86 -10.06
CA PRO A 165 0.76 24.08 -9.34
C PRO A 165 1.21 22.92 -8.44
N PHE A 166 0.28 22.09 -7.92
CA PHE A 166 0.62 20.98 -7.05
C PHE A 166 0.97 19.68 -7.80
N SER A 167 0.76 19.61 -9.12
CA SER A 167 1.01 18.39 -9.92
C SER A 167 2.41 17.82 -9.73
N ASP A 168 3.44 18.66 -9.58
CA ASP A 168 4.81 18.19 -9.33
C ASP A 168 4.94 17.33 -8.05
N LYS A 169 4.03 17.50 -7.10
CA LYS A 169 4.06 16.88 -5.77
C LYS A 169 2.93 15.87 -5.56
N SER A 170 2.21 15.52 -6.60
CA SER A 170 1.06 14.63 -6.54
C SER A 170 1.16 13.56 -7.61
N ASN A 171 0.63 12.38 -7.34
CA ASN A 171 0.42 11.34 -8.34
C ASN A 171 -0.28 11.90 -9.60
N TRP A 172 -1.15 12.92 -9.48
CA TRP A 172 -1.84 13.56 -10.60
C TRP A 172 -0.90 14.00 -11.71
N GLY A 173 0.23 14.63 -11.36
CA GLY A 173 1.21 15.06 -12.37
C GLY A 173 1.75 13.89 -13.17
N VAL A 174 2.07 12.78 -12.52
CA VAL A 174 2.56 11.58 -13.19
C VAL A 174 1.48 11.01 -14.11
N LEU A 175 0.22 10.90 -13.63
CA LEU A 175 -0.90 10.39 -14.42
C LEU A 175 -1.26 11.32 -15.61
N GLU A 176 -1.13 12.63 -15.43
CA GLU A 176 -1.30 13.61 -16.52
C GLU A 176 -0.20 13.45 -17.59
N ASN A 177 1.05 13.34 -17.15
CA ASN A 177 2.20 13.36 -18.07
C ASN A 177 2.47 12.00 -18.71
N HIS A 178 2.15 10.86 -18.09
CA HIS A 178 2.21 9.58 -18.79
C HIS A 178 1.17 9.53 -19.93
N GLY A 179 -0.07 10.03 -19.69
CA GLY A 179 -1.07 10.13 -20.73
C GLY A 179 -0.65 11.08 -21.86
N LEU A 180 -0.04 12.23 -21.52
CA LEU A 180 0.52 13.15 -22.52
C LEU A 180 1.62 12.48 -23.35
N PHE A 181 2.47 11.65 -22.73
CA PHE A 181 3.49 10.86 -23.42
C PHE A 181 2.88 9.86 -24.38
N CYS A 182 1.89 9.07 -23.95
CA CYS A 182 1.20 8.08 -24.78
C CYS A 182 0.53 8.73 -26.01
N ILE A 183 -0.18 9.85 -25.79
CA ILE A 183 -0.77 10.65 -26.87
C ILE A 183 0.30 11.16 -27.84
N GLY A 184 1.38 11.70 -27.29
CA GLY A 184 2.51 12.21 -28.10
C GLY A 184 3.17 11.12 -28.94
N ALA A 185 3.41 9.95 -28.35
CA ALA A 185 3.96 8.78 -29.04
C ALA A 185 3.05 8.31 -30.18
N PHE A 186 1.75 8.16 -29.90
CA PHE A 186 0.77 7.79 -30.93
C PHE A 186 0.76 8.79 -32.08
N LEU A 187 0.57 10.08 -31.82
CA LEU A 187 0.49 11.12 -32.85
C LEU A 187 1.78 11.25 -33.65
N SER A 188 2.92 11.06 -33.04
CA SER A 188 4.23 11.22 -33.66
C SER A 188 4.68 10.00 -34.47
N LYS A 189 4.35 8.78 -34.01
CA LYS A 189 4.95 7.53 -34.49
C LYS A 189 3.99 6.57 -35.19
N LYS A 190 2.68 6.63 -34.91
CA LYS A 190 1.71 5.70 -35.55
C LYS A 190 1.70 5.87 -37.06
N GLU A 191 1.72 4.76 -37.79
CA GLU A 191 1.70 4.71 -39.25
C GLU A 191 0.29 4.94 -39.82
N TRP A 192 -0.32 6.05 -39.44
CA TRP A 192 -1.61 6.52 -39.98
C TRP A 192 -1.43 7.78 -40.83
N ALA A 193 -2.48 8.15 -41.60
CA ALA A 193 -2.53 9.43 -42.30
C ALA A 193 -2.69 10.61 -41.33
N ILE A 194 -1.65 10.89 -40.53
CA ILE A 194 -1.58 12.00 -39.58
C ILE A 194 -0.85 13.17 -40.22
N GLU A 195 -1.45 14.37 -40.16
CA GLU A 195 -0.83 15.57 -40.68
C GLU A 195 0.52 15.87 -40.01
N GLU A 196 1.48 16.40 -40.80
CA GLU A 196 2.81 16.72 -40.30
C GLU A 196 2.80 17.71 -39.13
N SER A 197 1.84 18.66 -39.15
CA SER A 197 1.62 19.58 -38.01
C SER A 197 1.26 18.88 -36.72
N SER A 198 0.43 17.83 -36.82
CA SER A 198 0.01 16.98 -35.68
C SER A 198 1.14 16.09 -35.19
N ARG A 199 1.97 15.53 -36.07
CA ARG A 199 3.18 14.78 -35.74
C ARG A 199 4.19 15.64 -34.97
N LYS A 200 4.40 16.89 -35.38
CA LYS A 200 5.26 17.86 -34.70
C LYS A 200 4.72 18.18 -33.30
N LYS A 201 3.42 18.35 -33.12
CA LYS A 201 2.80 18.51 -31.80
C LYS A 201 3.04 17.25 -30.93
N GLY A 202 2.86 16.06 -31.49
CA GLY A 202 3.13 14.80 -30.79
C GLY A 202 4.58 14.73 -30.28
N ALA A 203 5.56 15.13 -31.09
CA ALA A 203 6.95 15.17 -30.68
C ALA A 203 7.20 16.17 -29.51
N LEU A 204 6.55 17.34 -29.52
CA LEU A 204 6.60 18.31 -28.42
C LEU A 204 5.95 17.76 -27.13
N TYR A 205 4.87 17.00 -27.27
CA TYR A 205 4.20 16.36 -26.11
C TYR A 205 5.10 15.31 -25.46
N ILE A 206 5.81 14.51 -26.24
CA ILE A 206 6.82 13.55 -25.74
C ILE A 206 7.91 14.29 -24.95
N GLU A 207 8.52 15.32 -25.53
CA GLU A 207 9.60 16.08 -24.92
C GLU A 207 9.17 16.68 -23.58
N GLU A 208 8.02 17.35 -23.54
CA GLU A 208 7.54 18.01 -22.34
C GLU A 208 7.08 16.98 -21.28
N ALA A 209 6.43 15.89 -21.67
CA ALA A 209 6.02 14.82 -20.76
C ALA A 209 7.23 14.18 -20.07
N LEU A 210 8.26 13.78 -20.80
CA LEU A 210 9.47 13.19 -20.22
C LEU A 210 10.22 14.16 -19.31
N LYS A 211 10.27 15.44 -19.65
CA LYS A 211 10.85 16.48 -18.82
C LYS A 211 10.10 16.66 -17.49
N ARG A 212 8.74 16.65 -17.54
CA ARG A 212 7.89 16.75 -16.34
C ARG A 212 8.00 15.51 -15.49
N LEU A 213 7.88 14.31 -16.06
CA LEU A 213 8.03 13.03 -15.36
C LEU A 213 9.36 12.93 -14.63
N LYS A 214 10.48 13.27 -15.30
CA LYS A 214 11.80 13.27 -14.64
C LYS A 214 11.81 14.15 -13.39
N ARG A 215 11.20 15.34 -13.44
CA ARG A 215 11.12 16.25 -12.29
C ARG A 215 10.20 15.73 -11.20
N GLU A 216 9.05 15.21 -11.57
CA GLU A 216 8.04 14.69 -10.66
C GLU A 216 8.58 13.48 -9.89
N LEU A 217 9.22 12.54 -10.57
CA LEU A 217 9.83 11.37 -9.94
C LEU A 217 10.98 11.74 -8.99
N ALA A 218 11.80 12.73 -9.34
CA ALA A 218 12.84 13.24 -8.46
C ALA A 218 12.30 13.89 -7.17
N ILE A 219 11.02 14.32 -7.15
CA ILE A 219 10.35 14.90 -5.99
C ILE A 219 9.55 13.84 -5.23
N GLN A 220 8.91 12.93 -5.94
CA GLN A 220 7.88 12.03 -5.39
C GLN A 220 8.43 10.67 -4.96
N VAL A 221 9.54 10.20 -5.53
CA VAL A 221 10.16 8.93 -5.17
C VAL A 221 11.29 9.21 -4.17
N MET A 222 11.16 8.66 -2.98
CA MET A 222 12.14 8.79 -1.91
C MET A 222 13.38 7.93 -2.18
N ASP A 223 14.46 8.15 -1.43
CA ASP A 223 15.74 7.46 -1.63
C ASP A 223 15.66 5.93 -1.49
N ASP A 224 14.65 5.42 -0.77
CA ASP A 224 14.37 4.00 -0.60
C ASP A 224 13.38 3.44 -1.65
N GLY A 225 12.98 4.25 -2.62
CA GLY A 225 12.07 3.87 -3.69
C GLY A 225 10.59 4.04 -3.37
N VAL A 226 10.22 4.33 -2.14
CA VAL A 226 8.82 4.50 -1.75
C VAL A 226 8.28 5.85 -2.24
N HIS A 227 7.03 5.87 -2.71
CA HIS A 227 6.35 7.10 -3.07
C HIS A 227 6.02 7.93 -1.82
N TRP A 228 6.25 9.23 -1.85
CA TRP A 228 6.13 10.12 -0.70
C TRP A 228 4.72 10.22 -0.09
N GLU A 229 3.67 9.88 -0.86
CA GLU A 229 2.28 9.88 -0.37
C GLU A 229 1.98 8.76 0.65
N GLN A 230 2.94 7.88 0.92
CA GLN A 230 2.87 6.84 1.97
C GLN A 230 1.66 5.90 1.87
N SER A 231 1.18 5.68 0.64
CA SER A 231 0.13 4.72 0.34
C SER A 231 0.63 3.75 -0.73
N PRO A 232 0.75 2.45 -0.43
CA PRO A 232 1.17 1.43 -1.41
C PRO A 232 0.34 1.43 -2.70
N MET A 233 -0.96 1.68 -2.60
CA MET A 233 -1.81 1.74 -3.79
C MET A 233 -1.47 2.91 -4.70
N TYR A 234 -1.23 4.12 -4.16
CA TYR A 234 -0.83 5.28 -4.94
C TYR A 234 0.62 5.22 -5.40
N HIS A 235 1.48 4.53 -4.65
CA HIS A 235 2.80 4.12 -5.13
C HIS A 235 2.67 3.28 -6.42
N ASN A 236 1.80 2.28 -6.41
CA ASN A 236 1.57 1.40 -7.56
C ASN A 236 0.96 2.12 -8.76
N GLU A 237 0.07 3.09 -8.56
CA GLU A 237 -0.45 3.90 -9.67
C GLU A 237 0.64 4.70 -10.37
N VAL A 238 1.55 5.31 -9.60
CA VAL A 238 2.71 6.01 -10.16
C VAL A 238 3.64 5.02 -10.89
N LEU A 239 3.95 3.88 -10.27
CA LEU A 239 4.79 2.86 -10.90
C LEU A 239 4.22 2.34 -12.21
N ARG A 240 2.91 2.04 -12.27
CA ARG A 240 2.21 1.61 -13.50
C ARG A 240 2.33 2.64 -14.62
N CYS A 241 2.13 3.92 -14.30
CA CYS A 241 2.30 4.99 -15.28
C CYS A 241 3.71 5.02 -15.87
N ILE A 242 4.73 4.79 -15.02
CA ILE A 242 6.12 4.79 -15.50
C ILE A 242 6.41 3.54 -16.33
N LEU A 243 5.92 2.38 -15.91
CA LEU A 243 6.06 1.14 -16.67
C LEU A 243 5.39 1.26 -18.04
N GLU A 244 4.23 1.91 -18.13
CA GLU A 244 3.56 2.18 -19.41
C GLU A 244 4.40 3.12 -20.28
N VAL A 245 5.00 4.17 -19.72
CA VAL A 245 5.94 5.04 -20.45
C VAL A 245 7.10 4.24 -21.01
N LEU A 246 7.70 3.33 -20.22
CA LEU A 246 8.81 2.47 -20.68
C LEU A 246 8.35 1.51 -21.78
N ARG A 247 7.19 0.88 -21.64
CA ARG A 247 6.60 -0.01 -22.64
C ARG A 247 6.35 0.70 -23.99
N VAL A 248 5.71 1.86 -23.96
CA VAL A 248 5.41 2.66 -25.14
C VAL A 248 6.68 3.21 -25.78
N ALA A 249 7.68 3.57 -24.95
CA ALA A 249 8.98 3.99 -25.40
C ALA A 249 9.73 2.86 -26.16
N GLU A 250 9.69 1.63 -25.62
CA GLU A 250 10.26 0.44 -26.29
C GLU A 250 9.52 0.18 -27.63
N LEU A 251 8.18 0.20 -27.62
CA LEU A 251 7.35 -0.02 -28.82
C LEU A 251 7.68 0.94 -29.98
N TYR A 252 7.91 2.21 -29.66
CA TYR A 252 8.13 3.25 -30.66
C TYR A 252 9.57 3.75 -30.79
N GLU A 253 10.51 3.06 -30.15
CA GLU A 253 11.96 3.40 -30.15
C GLU A 253 12.20 4.86 -29.70
N ILE A 254 11.52 5.28 -28.62
CA ILE A 254 11.67 6.61 -28.04
C ILE A 254 12.70 6.54 -26.91
N PRO A 255 13.78 7.34 -26.92
CA PRO A 255 14.75 7.33 -25.83
C PRO A 255 14.16 7.92 -24.55
N VAL A 256 14.28 7.21 -23.45
CA VAL A 256 13.89 7.64 -22.11
C VAL A 256 15.13 7.89 -21.26
N ALA A 257 15.09 8.91 -20.42
CA ALA A 257 16.20 9.22 -19.52
C ALA A 257 16.39 8.11 -18.46
N GLU A 258 17.63 7.73 -18.20
CA GLU A 258 18.00 6.68 -17.22
C GLU A 258 17.41 6.92 -15.82
N ASP A 259 17.23 8.18 -15.42
CA ASP A 259 16.63 8.53 -14.12
C ASP A 259 15.19 8.03 -13.98
N ILE A 260 14.41 7.98 -15.08
CA ILE A 260 13.02 7.47 -15.08
C ILE A 260 13.03 5.95 -14.88
N GLU A 261 13.91 5.23 -15.57
CA GLU A 261 14.06 3.78 -15.40
C GLU A 261 14.56 3.42 -13.99
N LYS A 262 15.51 4.20 -13.46
CA LYS A 262 15.99 4.03 -12.07
C LYS A 262 14.87 4.23 -11.05
N ALA A 263 14.02 5.24 -11.23
CA ALA A 263 12.87 5.45 -10.37
C ALA A 263 11.88 4.27 -10.44
N ALA A 264 11.54 3.79 -11.64
CA ALA A 264 10.67 2.61 -11.81
C ALA A 264 11.25 1.37 -11.11
N ARG A 265 12.56 1.14 -11.26
CA ARG A 265 13.26 0.02 -10.61
C ARG A 265 13.26 0.14 -9.09
N ALA A 266 13.53 1.32 -8.54
CA ALA A 266 13.51 1.57 -7.11
C ALA A 266 12.10 1.36 -6.51
N MET A 267 11.07 1.86 -7.20
CA MET A 267 9.68 1.67 -6.78
C MET A 267 9.28 0.18 -6.83
N ALA A 268 9.53 -0.52 -7.92
CA ALA A 268 9.23 -1.94 -8.03
C ALA A 268 9.99 -2.79 -7.00
N MET A 269 11.22 -2.38 -6.65
CA MET A 269 11.98 -3.03 -5.59
C MET A 269 11.37 -2.77 -4.21
N ALA A 270 10.86 -1.59 -3.92
CA ALA A 270 10.13 -1.30 -2.69
C ALA A 270 8.88 -2.20 -2.56
N ASP A 271 8.11 -2.38 -3.65
CA ASP A 271 6.97 -3.31 -3.69
C ASP A 271 7.38 -4.75 -3.35
N LEU A 272 8.46 -5.25 -3.95
CA LEU A 272 8.98 -6.57 -3.64
C LEU A 272 9.36 -6.68 -2.16
N LEU A 273 10.04 -5.67 -1.62
CA LEU A 273 10.60 -5.70 -0.27
C LEU A 273 9.54 -5.64 0.83
N TRP A 274 8.45 -4.92 0.63
CA TRP A 274 7.34 -4.88 1.60
C TRP A 274 6.21 -5.89 1.33
N SER A 275 6.26 -6.62 0.21
CA SER A 275 5.22 -7.60 -0.12
C SER A 275 4.96 -8.58 1.02
N LYS A 276 3.70 -8.85 1.32
CA LYS A 276 3.29 -9.85 2.32
C LYS A 276 3.47 -11.28 1.77
N PRO A 277 3.49 -12.30 2.64
CA PRO A 277 3.67 -13.69 2.19
C PRO A 277 2.62 -14.17 1.20
N ASP A 278 1.42 -13.61 1.22
CA ASP A 278 0.32 -13.89 0.27
C ASP A 278 0.41 -13.06 -1.02
N HIS A 279 1.53 -12.36 -1.22
CA HIS A 279 1.81 -11.45 -2.33
C HIS A 279 1.01 -10.15 -2.33
N THR A 280 0.22 -9.87 -1.30
CA THR A 280 -0.49 -8.59 -1.22
C THR A 280 0.41 -7.48 -0.70
N GLN A 281 0.03 -6.23 -0.99
CA GLN A 281 0.63 -5.06 -0.40
C GLN A 281 0.13 -4.83 1.04
N PRO A 282 0.91 -4.13 1.90
CA PRO A 282 0.39 -3.55 3.13
C PRO A 282 -0.79 -2.62 2.84
N ALA A 283 -1.79 -2.58 3.72
CA ALA A 283 -3.01 -1.80 3.51
C ALA A 283 -2.97 -0.42 4.18
N ASN A 284 -1.79 0.08 4.53
CA ASN A 284 -1.62 1.38 5.18
C ASN A 284 -1.97 2.55 4.24
N GLY A 285 -2.44 3.64 4.81
CA GLY A 285 -2.96 4.77 4.05
C GLY A 285 -4.20 4.39 3.23
N ASP A 286 -4.44 5.13 2.15
CA ASP A 286 -5.54 4.83 1.21
C ASP A 286 -5.17 3.65 0.30
N SER A 287 -5.08 2.45 0.87
CA SER A 287 -4.69 1.24 0.12
C SER A 287 -5.69 0.11 0.30
N ASP A 288 -5.91 -0.62 -0.78
CA ASP A 288 -6.67 -1.86 -0.81
C ASP A 288 -5.70 -3.06 -0.69
N ARG A 289 -6.22 -4.23 -0.37
CA ARG A 289 -5.46 -5.48 -0.36
C ARG A 289 -5.27 -6.00 -1.80
N THR A 290 -4.26 -5.45 -2.50
CA THR A 290 -3.99 -5.73 -3.91
C THR A 290 -2.82 -6.70 -4.05
N ASP A 291 -2.92 -7.62 -5.02
CA ASP A 291 -1.83 -8.54 -5.37
C ASP A 291 -0.71 -7.79 -6.12
N LEU A 292 0.47 -7.73 -5.52
CA LEU A 292 1.62 -7.02 -6.10
C LEU A 292 2.21 -7.72 -7.34
N ARG A 293 1.88 -9.00 -7.57
CA ARG A 293 2.33 -9.70 -8.77
C ARG A 293 1.82 -9.05 -10.04
N ASP A 294 0.68 -8.38 -9.96
CA ASP A 294 0.08 -7.62 -11.07
C ASP A 294 0.94 -6.45 -11.55
N VAL A 295 1.79 -5.90 -10.71
CA VAL A 295 2.72 -4.81 -11.06
C VAL A 295 4.16 -5.32 -11.18
N LEU A 296 4.56 -6.29 -10.37
CA LEU A 296 5.91 -6.85 -10.40
C LEU A 296 6.17 -7.69 -11.65
N THR A 297 5.13 -8.32 -12.23
CA THR A 297 5.25 -9.09 -13.47
C THR A 297 5.64 -8.21 -14.66
N PRO A 298 4.91 -7.15 -15.03
CA PRO A 298 5.34 -6.25 -16.10
C PRO A 298 6.65 -5.52 -15.76
N ALA A 299 6.86 -5.13 -14.50
CA ALA A 299 8.11 -4.51 -14.08
C ALA A 299 9.32 -5.40 -14.31
N ALA A 300 9.23 -6.69 -13.95
CA ALA A 300 10.31 -7.64 -14.17
C ALA A 300 10.69 -7.77 -15.65
N TRP A 301 9.69 -7.84 -16.54
CA TRP A 301 9.94 -7.92 -17.98
C TRP A 301 10.55 -6.64 -18.54
N LEU A 302 9.96 -5.48 -18.26
CA LEU A 302 10.41 -4.20 -18.81
C LEU A 302 11.80 -3.80 -18.28
N LEU A 303 12.06 -4.06 -17.00
CA LEU A 303 13.33 -3.71 -16.34
C LEU A 303 14.39 -4.81 -16.43
N LYS A 304 14.07 -5.98 -17.01
CA LYS A 304 14.94 -7.15 -17.12
C LYS A 304 15.59 -7.55 -15.79
N ASP A 305 14.78 -7.61 -14.73
CA ASP A 305 15.28 -7.78 -13.37
C ASP A 305 14.87 -9.15 -12.77
N PRO A 306 15.86 -10.02 -12.42
CA PRO A 306 15.60 -11.36 -11.90
C PRO A 306 15.02 -11.39 -10.47
N LEU A 307 15.28 -10.36 -9.64
CA LEU A 307 14.66 -10.22 -8.32
C LEU A 307 13.18 -9.88 -8.46
N LEU A 308 12.82 -8.91 -9.31
CA LEU A 308 11.42 -8.59 -9.61
C LEU A 308 10.71 -9.80 -10.24
N ARG A 309 11.43 -10.59 -11.06
CA ARG A 309 10.91 -11.84 -11.63
C ARG A 309 10.53 -12.87 -10.55
N PHE A 310 11.23 -12.89 -9.43
CA PHE A 310 10.84 -13.71 -8.28
C PHE A 310 9.50 -13.26 -7.68
N GLY A 311 9.29 -11.95 -7.55
CA GLY A 311 8.05 -11.37 -6.99
C GLY A 311 6.84 -11.46 -7.92
N GLY A 312 7.02 -11.69 -9.23
CA GLY A 312 5.96 -11.78 -10.22
C GLY A 312 5.33 -13.18 -10.34
N TYR A 313 4.31 -13.27 -11.19
CA TYR A 313 3.70 -14.55 -11.57
C TYR A 313 4.69 -15.46 -12.30
N ASP A 314 4.37 -16.76 -12.40
CA ASP A 314 5.18 -17.72 -13.15
C ASP A 314 5.15 -17.51 -14.67
N CYS A 315 4.13 -16.86 -15.18
CA CYS A 315 3.99 -16.39 -16.57
C CYS A 315 3.52 -14.94 -16.57
N LEU A 316 3.59 -14.26 -17.72
CA LEU A 316 2.93 -12.95 -17.83
C LEU A 316 1.46 -13.11 -17.45
N ASP A 317 0.91 -12.12 -16.74
CA ASP A 317 -0.51 -12.03 -16.45
C ASP A 317 -1.34 -11.73 -17.72
N PHE A 318 -2.66 -11.80 -17.59
CA PHE A 318 -3.57 -11.63 -18.72
C PHE A 318 -3.41 -10.29 -19.44
N GLU A 319 -3.36 -9.19 -18.69
CA GLU A 319 -3.24 -7.84 -19.26
C GLU A 319 -1.87 -7.64 -19.92
N SER A 320 -0.80 -8.03 -19.22
CA SER A 320 0.58 -7.93 -19.75
C SER A 320 0.75 -8.76 -21.02
N ALA A 321 0.10 -9.92 -21.13
CA ALA A 321 0.15 -10.73 -22.35
C ALA A 321 -0.53 -10.04 -23.54
N TRP A 322 -1.63 -9.29 -23.32
CA TRP A 322 -2.26 -8.48 -24.35
C TRP A 322 -1.41 -7.26 -24.74
N GLU A 323 -0.82 -6.57 -23.78
CA GLU A 323 -0.12 -5.32 -24.02
C GLU A 323 1.29 -5.52 -24.59
N MET A 324 2.01 -6.58 -24.15
CA MET A 324 3.41 -6.79 -24.51
C MET A 324 3.63 -7.82 -25.64
N GLY A 325 2.63 -8.63 -25.94
CA GLY A 325 2.67 -9.56 -27.06
C GLY A 325 3.40 -10.87 -26.78
N MET A 326 3.41 -11.74 -27.81
CA MET A 326 3.90 -13.13 -27.67
C MET A 326 5.41 -13.24 -27.46
N GLU A 327 6.19 -12.28 -27.94
CA GLU A 327 7.63 -12.25 -27.67
C GLU A 327 7.91 -12.07 -26.17
N ALA A 328 7.20 -11.16 -25.55
CA ALA A 328 7.28 -10.93 -24.10
C ALA A 328 6.80 -12.16 -23.30
N VAL A 329 5.71 -12.80 -23.73
CA VAL A 329 5.20 -14.04 -23.10
C VAL A 329 6.30 -15.11 -23.05
N ILE A 330 6.93 -15.39 -24.20
CA ILE A 330 7.99 -16.42 -24.30
C ILE A 330 9.24 -16.00 -23.53
N GLY A 331 9.65 -14.75 -23.68
CA GLY A 331 10.86 -14.23 -23.05
C GLY A 331 10.74 -14.17 -21.52
N TYR A 332 9.58 -13.79 -20.99
CA TYR A 332 9.34 -13.73 -19.55
C TYR A 332 9.42 -15.12 -18.90
N GLU A 333 8.87 -16.17 -19.53
CA GLU A 333 8.96 -17.53 -19.01
C GLU A 333 10.40 -18.06 -18.99
N GLN A 334 11.28 -17.53 -19.84
CA GLN A 334 12.70 -17.87 -19.88
C GLN A 334 13.57 -17.04 -18.93
N MET A 335 13.04 -15.99 -18.34
CA MET A 335 13.80 -15.17 -17.38
C MET A 335 14.17 -15.97 -16.14
N THR A 336 15.40 -15.79 -15.70
CA THR A 336 15.87 -16.33 -14.41
C THR A 336 15.14 -15.67 -13.24
N LYS A 337 14.93 -16.43 -12.16
CA LYS A 337 14.44 -15.92 -10.88
C LYS A 337 15.60 -15.87 -9.89
N GLU A 338 15.71 -14.78 -9.16
CA GLU A 338 16.65 -14.63 -8.07
C GLU A 338 15.89 -14.34 -6.78
N THR A 339 16.02 -15.20 -5.75
CA THR A 339 15.35 -15.03 -4.47
C THR A 339 16.04 -13.95 -3.65
N PRO A 340 15.33 -12.96 -3.12
CA PRO A 340 15.91 -11.98 -2.20
C PRO A 340 16.51 -12.67 -0.98
N GLN A 341 17.65 -12.17 -0.50
CA GLN A 341 18.40 -12.81 0.59
C GLN A 341 18.14 -12.19 1.95
N ASN A 342 17.64 -10.95 1.99
CA ASN A 342 17.45 -10.20 3.24
C ASN A 342 16.10 -10.53 3.87
N GLU A 343 16.10 -11.06 5.09
CA GLU A 343 14.91 -11.26 5.90
C GLU A 343 14.50 -9.98 6.64
N LEU A 344 15.44 -9.10 6.93
CA LEU A 344 15.23 -7.77 7.47
C LEU A 344 15.47 -6.72 6.39
N VAL A 345 14.48 -5.86 6.19
CA VAL A 345 14.52 -4.72 5.28
C VAL A 345 14.22 -3.44 6.05
N SER A 346 15.03 -2.40 5.88
CA SER A 346 14.77 -1.06 6.41
C SER A 346 14.66 -0.07 5.25
N LEU A 347 13.48 0.53 5.10
CA LEU A 347 13.18 1.61 4.16
C LEU A 347 13.19 2.91 4.97
N GLU A 348 14.40 3.47 5.15
CA GLU A 348 14.64 4.53 6.14
C GLU A 348 14.01 5.87 5.75
N ALA A 349 14.00 6.20 4.45
CA ALA A 349 13.47 7.48 3.97
C ALA A 349 11.94 7.57 4.16
N SER A 350 11.23 6.47 3.96
CA SER A 350 9.79 6.36 4.20
C SER A 350 9.42 6.06 5.65
N GLY A 351 10.38 5.60 6.45
CA GLY A 351 10.14 5.21 7.83
C GLY A 351 9.40 3.88 7.94
N GLN A 352 9.75 2.89 7.10
CA GLN A 352 9.15 1.57 7.09
C GLN A 352 10.20 0.48 7.26
N ALA A 353 9.86 -0.62 7.89
CA ALA A 353 10.75 -1.78 8.01
C ALA A 353 9.95 -3.07 8.02
N VAL A 354 10.55 -4.13 7.46
CA VAL A 354 9.95 -5.45 7.35
C VAL A 354 10.91 -6.49 7.91
N LEU A 355 10.41 -7.37 8.77
CA LEU A 355 11.08 -8.59 9.21
C LEU A 355 10.24 -9.79 8.76
N ARG A 356 10.91 -10.80 8.18
CA ARG A 356 10.27 -12.04 7.73
C ARG A 356 11.11 -13.26 8.07
N SER A 357 10.49 -14.42 8.16
CA SER A 357 11.22 -15.70 8.35
C SER A 357 11.70 -16.33 7.05
N GLY A 358 11.32 -15.76 5.92
CA GLY A 358 11.64 -16.23 4.58
C GLY A 358 10.79 -15.54 3.53
N TRP A 359 10.85 -16.07 2.30
CA TRP A 359 10.19 -15.47 1.13
C TRP A 359 9.09 -16.37 0.53
N ASP A 360 8.69 -17.40 1.25
CA ASP A 360 7.58 -18.28 0.83
C ASP A 360 6.24 -17.85 1.44
N GLN A 361 5.16 -18.46 0.94
CA GLN A 361 3.79 -18.14 1.36
C GLN A 361 3.45 -18.57 2.81
N LYS A 362 4.37 -19.23 3.51
CA LYS A 362 4.21 -19.60 4.93
C LYS A 362 5.13 -18.81 5.83
N ALA A 363 5.81 -17.82 5.31
CA ALA A 363 6.70 -16.99 6.10
C ALA A 363 5.92 -16.23 7.18
N ASP A 364 6.57 -16.04 8.32
CA ASP A 364 6.15 -15.01 9.29
C ASP A 364 6.53 -13.65 8.73
N TYR A 365 5.75 -12.63 9.08
CA TYR A 365 5.94 -11.30 8.56
C TYR A 365 5.55 -10.26 9.62
N LEU A 366 6.40 -9.26 9.80
CA LEU A 366 6.13 -8.06 10.58
C LEU A 366 6.49 -6.85 9.72
N HIS A 367 5.55 -5.93 9.55
CA HIS A 367 5.77 -4.62 8.95
C HIS A 367 5.58 -3.55 10.02
N PHE A 368 6.58 -2.72 10.23
CA PHE A 368 6.56 -1.60 11.19
C PHE A 368 6.72 -0.30 10.45
N MET A 369 5.91 0.71 10.79
CA MET A 369 6.03 2.01 10.17
C MET A 369 5.99 3.18 11.16
N CYS A 370 6.87 4.14 10.95
CA CYS A 370 6.92 5.42 11.64
C CYS A 370 7.51 6.47 10.70
N GLY A 371 6.78 6.82 9.67
CA GLY A 371 7.19 7.78 8.63
C GLY A 371 6.43 9.11 8.67
N SER A 372 6.58 9.89 7.61
CA SER A 372 5.78 11.10 7.38
C SER A 372 4.31 10.73 7.19
N LEU A 373 3.40 11.73 7.27
CA LEU A 373 1.98 11.48 6.96
C LEU A 373 1.77 11.10 5.48
N GLY A 374 2.68 11.53 4.60
CA GLY A 374 2.44 11.48 3.16
C GLY A 374 1.50 12.63 2.74
N GLY A 375 0.77 12.49 1.71
CA GLY A 375 -0.19 13.49 1.23
C GLY A 375 -1.60 13.29 1.79
N GLY A 376 -2.59 13.64 1.00
CA GLY A 376 -4.00 13.41 1.33
C GLY A 376 -4.37 11.94 1.49
N HIS A 377 -3.54 11.02 0.96
CA HIS A 377 -3.74 9.58 1.01
C HIS A 377 -3.15 8.89 2.25
N GLY A 378 -2.29 9.57 3.03
CA GLY A 378 -1.76 9.04 4.28
C GLY A 378 -2.82 8.99 5.39
N HIS A 379 -2.68 8.02 6.30
CA HIS A 379 -3.51 7.86 7.50
C HIS A 379 -2.75 8.28 8.77
N PHE A 380 -3.42 8.25 9.92
CA PHE A 380 -2.79 8.59 11.21
C PHE A 380 -2.24 7.33 11.86
N ASP A 381 -1.32 6.67 11.18
CA ASP A 381 -0.80 5.33 11.39
C ASP A 381 0.65 5.28 11.91
N LYS A 382 1.16 6.39 12.47
CA LYS A 382 2.50 6.41 13.04
C LYS A 382 2.63 5.41 14.17
N LEU A 383 3.69 4.59 14.11
CA LEU A 383 3.94 3.48 15.02
C LEU A 383 3.04 2.26 14.79
N HIS A 384 2.37 2.19 13.64
CA HIS A 384 1.59 1.02 13.24
C HIS A 384 2.48 -0.20 13.00
N LEU A 385 1.92 -1.37 13.23
CA LEU A 385 2.52 -2.64 12.83
C LEU A 385 1.47 -3.61 12.30
N ASP A 386 1.80 -4.31 11.21
CA ASP A 386 1.13 -5.53 10.76
C ASP A 386 1.91 -6.76 11.22
N LEU A 387 1.21 -7.86 11.48
CA LEU A 387 1.81 -9.10 11.90
C LEU A 387 1.11 -10.28 11.24
N SER A 388 1.90 -11.14 10.59
CA SER A 388 1.41 -12.42 10.06
C SER A 388 2.26 -13.56 10.58
N TYR A 389 1.65 -14.70 10.87
CA TYR A 389 2.32 -15.93 11.19
C TYR A 389 1.92 -17.05 10.24
N GLU A 390 2.90 -17.83 9.79
CA GLU A 390 2.68 -18.94 8.85
C GLU A 390 1.92 -18.50 7.57
N GLY A 391 2.14 -17.25 7.14
CA GLY A 391 1.51 -16.65 5.97
C GLY A 391 0.05 -16.24 6.16
N GLU A 392 -0.45 -16.20 7.39
CA GLU A 392 -1.79 -15.70 7.73
C GLU A 392 -1.69 -14.44 8.58
N ASP A 393 -2.46 -13.41 8.22
CA ASP A 393 -2.53 -12.16 8.98
C ASP A 393 -3.14 -12.38 10.36
N VAL A 394 -2.51 -11.83 11.37
CA VAL A 394 -2.98 -11.75 12.76
C VAL A 394 -3.38 -10.32 13.11
N LEU A 395 -2.43 -9.37 12.99
CA LEU A 395 -2.71 -7.94 13.12
C LEU A 395 -2.75 -7.31 11.73
N ILE A 396 -3.77 -6.52 11.49
CA ILE A 396 -4.07 -5.92 10.18
C ILE A 396 -4.27 -4.41 10.27
N ASP A 397 -4.09 -3.71 9.15
CA ASP A 397 -4.64 -2.38 8.95
C ASP A 397 -6.12 -2.46 8.58
N THR A 398 -6.91 -1.44 8.92
CA THR A 398 -8.36 -1.41 8.66
C THR A 398 -8.72 -0.86 7.28
N GLY A 399 -7.75 -0.37 6.51
CA GLY A 399 -7.92 0.09 5.13
C GLY A 399 -8.70 1.41 4.98
N ARG A 400 -9.29 1.65 3.80
CA ARG A 400 -9.80 2.98 3.40
C ARG A 400 -11.31 3.09 3.19
N TYR A 401 -11.98 2.11 2.68
CA TYR A 401 -13.38 1.97 2.28
C TYR A 401 -13.90 2.95 1.22
N THR A 402 -13.86 4.30 1.43
CA THR A 402 -14.49 5.29 0.56
C THR A 402 -13.78 6.66 0.63
N TYR A 403 -13.98 7.47 -0.40
CA TYR A 403 -13.57 8.88 -0.43
C TYR A 403 -14.72 9.85 -0.15
N VAL A 404 -15.95 9.37 -0.03
CA VAL A 404 -17.09 10.19 0.39
C VAL A 404 -16.85 10.71 1.80
N ASP A 405 -16.86 12.06 1.97
CA ASP A 405 -16.61 12.65 3.28
C ASP A 405 -17.73 12.28 4.26
N GLY A 406 -17.35 11.73 5.39
CA GLY A 406 -18.28 11.26 6.41
C GLY A 406 -17.57 10.62 7.60
N THR A 407 -18.36 10.18 8.57
CA THR A 407 -17.85 9.57 9.80
C THR A 407 -16.99 8.35 9.52
N LEU A 408 -17.41 7.44 8.63
CA LEU A 408 -16.71 6.21 8.33
C LEU A 408 -15.33 6.46 7.69
N ARG A 409 -15.27 7.38 6.69
CA ARG A 409 -14.00 7.80 6.08
C ARG A 409 -13.03 8.35 7.14
N ARG A 410 -13.52 9.21 8.03
CA ARG A 410 -12.71 9.81 9.10
C ARG A 410 -12.29 8.79 10.15
N THR A 411 -13.16 7.83 10.47
CA THR A 411 -12.84 6.74 11.41
C THR A 411 -11.70 5.89 10.90
N LEU A 412 -11.78 5.38 9.66
CA LEU A 412 -10.74 4.51 9.10
C LEU A 412 -9.40 5.25 8.90
N LYS A 413 -9.43 6.57 8.77
CA LYS A 413 -8.22 7.41 8.67
C LYS A 413 -7.61 7.77 10.03
N SER A 414 -8.35 7.60 11.12
CA SER A 414 -7.95 8.02 12.47
C SER A 414 -6.93 7.07 13.11
N ALA A 415 -6.15 7.57 14.06
CA ALA A 415 -5.17 6.76 14.79
C ALA A 415 -5.81 5.54 15.48
N LYS A 416 -7.03 5.70 15.98
CA LYS A 416 -7.79 4.61 16.64
C LYS A 416 -8.00 3.40 15.71
N ALA A 417 -8.01 3.59 14.39
CA ALA A 417 -8.21 2.53 13.40
C ALA A 417 -6.92 1.80 13.00
N HIS A 418 -5.81 2.09 13.64
CA HIS A 418 -4.50 1.48 13.38
C HIS A 418 -3.91 0.84 14.62
N ASN A 419 -2.93 -0.04 14.46
CA ASN A 419 -2.25 -0.74 15.56
C ASN A 419 -1.23 0.18 16.23
N VAL A 420 -1.68 1.23 16.90
CA VAL A 420 -0.85 2.31 17.44
C VAL A 420 -1.08 2.57 18.94
N PRO A 421 -0.12 3.20 19.65
CA PRO A 421 -0.35 3.76 20.97
C PRO A 421 -1.08 5.10 20.90
N MET A 422 -1.94 5.37 21.88
CA MET A 422 -2.62 6.66 22.01
C MET A 422 -2.56 7.19 23.44
N ALA A 423 -2.64 8.51 23.60
CA ALA A 423 -2.74 9.20 24.89
C ALA A 423 -4.08 9.95 25.02
N ASP A 424 -4.75 9.83 26.17
CA ASP A 424 -5.99 10.50 26.53
C ASP A 424 -7.18 10.27 25.57
N ASP A 425 -7.20 9.10 24.91
CA ASP A 425 -8.19 8.75 23.87
C ASP A 425 -8.31 9.84 22.78
N ARG A 426 -7.23 10.56 22.51
CA ARG A 426 -7.21 11.74 21.64
C ARG A 426 -6.44 11.44 20.34
N GLU A 427 -7.00 11.87 19.22
CA GLU A 427 -6.30 11.87 17.95
C GLU A 427 -5.10 12.84 17.98
N TYR A 428 -3.93 12.40 17.51
CA TYR A 428 -2.72 13.22 17.40
C TYR A 428 -2.66 14.02 16.09
N THR A 429 -3.57 13.76 15.17
CA THR A 429 -3.79 14.48 13.93
C THR A 429 -5.29 14.54 13.69
N GLU A 430 -5.82 15.69 13.28
CA GLU A 430 -7.26 15.86 13.06
C GLU A 430 -7.61 15.71 11.58
N CYS A 431 -8.54 14.81 11.26
CA CYS A 431 -9.17 14.72 9.96
C CYS A 431 -10.28 15.77 9.84
N THR A 432 -10.09 16.76 8.96
CA THR A 432 -11.07 17.84 8.77
C THR A 432 -11.90 17.69 7.49
N GLY A 433 -11.67 16.65 6.72
CA GLY A 433 -12.36 16.28 5.49
C GLY A 433 -11.65 15.08 4.87
N SER A 434 -12.17 14.50 3.80
CA SER A 434 -11.58 13.31 3.15
C SER A 434 -10.10 13.47 2.81
N TRP A 435 -9.67 14.68 2.50
CA TRP A 435 -8.30 15.02 2.04
C TRP A 435 -7.56 16.00 2.95
N ASN A 436 -8.27 16.62 3.88
CA ASN A 436 -7.74 17.72 4.69
C ASN A 436 -7.44 17.27 6.10
N VAL A 437 -6.27 17.68 6.59
CA VAL A 437 -5.84 17.42 7.96
C VAL A 437 -5.44 18.71 8.66
N ARG A 438 -5.54 18.72 9.96
CA ARG A 438 -5.05 19.78 10.84
C ARG A 438 -4.12 19.17 11.89
N ASN A 439 -3.13 19.94 12.32
CA ASN A 439 -2.19 19.51 13.35
C ASN A 439 -1.51 18.17 13.00
N ALA A 440 -1.03 18.02 11.75
CA ALA A 440 -0.33 16.82 11.33
C ALA A 440 0.87 16.55 12.24
N ALA A 441 0.87 15.39 12.91
CA ALA A 441 1.95 14.99 13.79
C ALA A 441 3.25 14.76 13.01
N ALA A 442 4.34 15.36 13.48
CA ALA A 442 5.66 15.00 12.99
C ALA A 442 6.14 13.69 13.61
N TYR A 443 6.78 12.84 12.81
CA TYR A 443 7.53 11.70 13.34
C TYR A 443 8.86 12.20 13.94
N ALA A 444 9.39 11.51 14.96
CA ALA A 444 10.65 11.87 15.61
C ALA A 444 11.80 10.93 15.21
N GLY A 445 11.56 10.05 14.25
CA GLY A 445 12.51 9.10 13.71
C GLY A 445 12.07 7.64 13.86
N MET A 446 12.70 6.80 13.06
CA MET A 446 12.65 5.34 13.13
C MET A 446 14.07 4.80 13.16
N ARG A 447 14.28 3.72 13.88
CA ARG A 447 15.56 3.02 13.95
C ARG A 447 15.31 1.51 14.00
N VAL A 448 16.15 0.76 13.28
CA VAL A 448 16.13 -0.71 13.33
C VAL A 448 17.53 -1.22 13.67
N VAL A 449 17.61 -2.17 14.60
CA VAL A 449 18.87 -2.79 15.03
C VAL A 449 18.68 -4.29 15.08
N GLN A 450 19.55 -5.04 14.44
CA GLN A 450 19.55 -6.51 14.52
C GLN A 450 20.88 -7.02 15.07
N LYS A 451 20.80 -7.94 16.03
CA LYS A 451 21.95 -8.67 16.58
C LYS A 451 21.57 -10.14 16.78
N GLY A 452 22.13 -11.00 15.93
CA GLY A 452 21.75 -12.41 15.88
C GLY A 452 20.24 -12.57 15.60
N GLN A 453 19.55 -13.31 16.44
CA GLN A 453 18.10 -13.53 16.32
C GLN A 453 17.24 -12.38 16.88
N TYR A 454 17.83 -11.35 17.43
CA TYR A 454 17.10 -10.23 18.06
C TYR A 454 17.03 -9.05 17.12
N THR A 455 15.82 -8.57 16.83
CA THR A 455 15.60 -7.37 16.04
C THR A 455 14.79 -6.36 16.85
N LEU A 456 15.30 -5.14 16.97
CA LEU A 456 14.63 -4.04 17.66
C LEU A 456 14.20 -3.00 16.64
N PHE A 457 12.91 -2.69 16.61
CA PHE A 457 12.34 -1.54 15.92
C PHE A 457 12.01 -0.48 16.97
N GLU A 458 12.44 0.74 16.72
CA GLU A 458 12.15 1.89 17.57
C GLU A 458 11.56 3.01 16.69
N GLY A 459 10.47 3.61 17.12
CA GLY A 459 9.86 4.75 16.47
C GLY A 459 9.21 5.70 17.48
N ALA A 460 9.07 6.97 17.10
CA ALA A 460 8.46 7.97 17.96
C ALA A 460 7.79 9.09 17.15
N HIS A 461 6.82 9.77 17.75
CA HIS A 461 6.18 10.94 17.14
C HIS A 461 5.87 12.05 18.16
N LEU A 462 5.70 13.27 17.64
CA LEU A 462 5.46 14.48 18.43
C LEU A 462 3.99 14.89 18.53
N GLY A 463 3.07 13.99 18.22
CA GLY A 463 1.65 14.30 18.07
C GLY A 463 0.92 14.73 19.35
N TYR A 464 1.47 14.43 20.53
CA TYR A 464 0.89 14.79 21.83
C TYR A 464 1.71 15.83 22.60
N MET A 465 2.64 16.52 21.92
CA MET A 465 3.50 17.51 22.59
C MET A 465 2.72 18.69 23.18
N ASP A 466 1.56 19.02 22.63
CA ASP A 466 0.65 20.04 23.17
C ASP A 466 0.01 19.61 24.51
N ALA A 467 -0.11 18.29 24.77
CA ALA A 467 -0.48 17.74 26.06
C ALA A 467 0.71 17.47 26.98
N GLY A 468 1.94 17.79 26.53
CA GLY A 468 3.16 17.51 27.27
C GLY A 468 3.56 16.02 27.30
N VAL A 469 3.08 15.24 26.32
CA VAL A 469 3.34 13.80 26.22
C VAL A 469 4.17 13.49 24.96
N TYR A 470 5.26 12.77 25.14
CA TYR A 470 6.07 12.20 24.08
C TYR A 470 5.85 10.69 24.02
N VAL A 471 5.55 10.16 22.83
CA VAL A 471 5.21 8.74 22.61
C VAL A 471 6.28 8.05 21.79
N CYS A 472 6.74 6.90 22.27
CA CYS A 472 7.73 6.05 21.62
C CYS A 472 7.28 4.59 21.68
N ARG A 473 7.34 3.88 20.56
CA ARG A 473 7.14 2.43 20.48
C ARG A 473 8.45 1.71 20.24
N LYS A 474 8.69 0.66 20.98
CA LYS A 474 9.74 -0.31 20.75
C LYS A 474 9.11 -1.67 20.48
N VAL A 475 9.49 -2.33 19.39
CA VAL A 475 9.12 -3.71 19.10
C VAL A 475 10.38 -4.53 19.09
N LEU A 476 10.56 -5.40 20.10
CA LEU A 476 11.66 -6.33 20.16
C LEU A 476 11.17 -7.71 19.69
N SER A 477 11.67 -8.14 18.53
CA SER A 477 11.42 -9.47 17.97
C SER A 477 12.51 -10.43 18.39
N ILE A 478 12.11 -11.63 18.85
CA ILE A 478 13.00 -12.77 19.06
C ILE A 478 12.72 -13.77 17.94
N GLY A 479 13.64 -13.87 16.99
CA GLY A 479 13.33 -14.44 15.68
C GLY A 479 12.13 -13.74 15.06
N THR A 480 11.18 -14.52 14.54
CA THR A 480 9.91 -13.99 14.02
C THR A 480 8.69 -14.43 14.85
N LYS A 481 8.90 -15.26 15.86
CA LYS A 481 7.81 -15.92 16.62
C LYS A 481 7.35 -15.16 17.86
N ILE A 482 8.16 -14.27 18.42
CA ILE A 482 7.87 -13.52 19.64
C ILE A 482 8.03 -12.03 19.36
N GLN A 483 6.99 -11.26 19.65
CA GLN A 483 6.98 -9.80 19.50
C GLN A 483 6.72 -9.15 20.86
N ILE A 484 7.67 -8.40 21.39
CA ILE A 484 7.53 -7.61 22.62
C ILE A 484 7.28 -6.16 22.19
N ILE A 485 6.07 -5.67 22.41
CA ILE A 485 5.64 -4.32 22.05
C ILE A 485 5.61 -3.47 23.31
N ALA A 486 6.55 -2.53 23.43
CA ALA A 486 6.68 -1.63 24.56
C ALA A 486 6.39 -0.19 24.10
N ASP A 487 5.25 0.35 24.54
CA ASP A 487 4.83 1.73 24.28
C ASP A 487 5.10 2.61 25.50
N SER A 488 6.08 3.49 25.36
CA SER A 488 6.51 4.40 26.41
C SER A 488 5.92 5.79 26.20
N PHE A 489 5.36 6.32 27.27
CA PHE A 489 4.79 7.66 27.35
C PHE A 489 5.62 8.48 28.33
N TYR A 490 6.34 9.47 27.81
CA TYR A 490 7.17 10.37 28.60
C TYR A 490 6.46 11.71 28.79
N GLY A 491 6.57 12.30 29.96
CA GLY A 491 5.93 13.56 30.29
C GLY A 491 5.65 13.72 31.78
N PHE A 492 4.63 14.49 32.12
CA PHE A 492 4.25 14.77 33.50
C PHE A 492 2.74 14.66 33.67
N GLY A 493 2.31 14.35 34.88
CA GLY A 493 0.90 14.25 35.23
C GLY A 493 0.34 12.84 35.08
N GLU A 494 -0.98 12.72 35.22
CA GLU A 494 -1.72 11.50 34.98
C GLU A 494 -2.41 11.53 33.61
N HIS A 495 -2.19 10.53 32.82
CA HIS A 495 -2.78 10.38 31.49
C HIS A 495 -3.40 8.99 31.31
N VAL A 496 -4.36 8.88 30.41
CA VAL A 496 -4.88 7.60 29.94
C VAL A 496 -4.05 7.17 28.75
N CYS A 497 -3.24 6.13 28.93
CA CYS A 497 -2.41 5.56 27.87
C CYS A 497 -3.04 4.29 27.34
N SER A 498 -3.02 4.08 26.02
CA SER A 498 -3.61 2.90 25.40
C SER A 498 -2.77 2.33 24.26
N GLN A 499 -2.99 1.02 24.01
CA GLN A 499 -2.52 0.28 22.83
C GLN A 499 -3.74 -0.22 22.07
N HIS A 500 -3.74 -0.06 20.76
CA HIS A 500 -4.81 -0.53 19.88
C HIS A 500 -4.29 -1.65 18.99
N PHE A 501 -5.11 -2.71 18.82
CA PHE A 501 -4.81 -3.84 17.95
C PHE A 501 -6.07 -4.26 17.18
N HIS A 502 -5.93 -4.49 15.89
CA HIS A 502 -6.99 -4.88 14.98
C HIS A 502 -6.69 -6.27 14.44
N LEU A 503 -7.58 -7.23 14.74
CA LEU A 503 -7.36 -8.63 14.40
C LEU A 503 -8.04 -8.98 13.08
N ASN A 504 -7.42 -9.90 12.34
CA ASN A 504 -7.99 -10.41 11.11
C ASN A 504 -9.37 -11.05 11.36
N PRO A 505 -10.44 -10.60 10.67
CA PRO A 505 -11.80 -11.14 10.86
C PRO A 505 -11.96 -12.61 10.43
N ALA A 506 -11.00 -13.16 9.68
CA ALA A 506 -11.02 -14.56 9.27
C ALA A 506 -10.86 -15.55 10.43
N GLY A 507 -10.28 -15.10 11.57
CA GLY A 507 -10.06 -15.90 12.75
C GLY A 507 -11.01 -15.55 13.91
N GLN A 508 -10.92 -16.35 14.98
CA GLN A 508 -11.66 -16.12 16.22
C GLN A 508 -10.76 -15.44 17.24
N THR A 509 -11.21 -14.33 17.81
CA THR A 509 -10.51 -13.61 18.88
C THR A 509 -11.20 -13.81 20.22
N THR A 510 -10.44 -14.05 21.28
CA THR A 510 -10.94 -14.24 22.66
C THR A 510 -10.11 -13.42 23.62
N LEU A 511 -10.78 -12.69 24.54
CA LEU A 511 -10.10 -11.98 25.64
C LEU A 511 -9.84 -12.92 26.81
N THR A 512 -8.67 -12.77 27.41
CA THR A 512 -8.29 -13.40 28.66
C THR A 512 -8.29 -12.35 29.79
N LYS A 513 -8.95 -12.64 30.91
CA LYS A 513 -9.06 -11.72 32.06
C LYS A 513 -8.03 -12.07 33.15
N GLU A 514 -7.69 -11.07 33.96
CA GLU A 514 -6.66 -11.15 34.99
C GLU A 514 -6.94 -12.20 36.08
N ASP A 515 -8.21 -12.56 36.31
CA ASP A 515 -8.64 -13.61 37.26
C ASP A 515 -8.41 -15.04 36.76
N GLN A 516 -8.00 -15.21 35.50
CA GLN A 516 -7.66 -16.50 34.91
C GLN A 516 -6.16 -16.81 35.08
N ALA A 517 -5.83 -18.09 35.16
CA ALA A 517 -4.42 -18.55 35.31
C ALA A 517 -3.49 -18.10 34.17
N SER A 518 -4.08 -17.68 33.05
CA SER A 518 -3.39 -17.19 31.85
C SER A 518 -3.07 -15.67 31.84
N GLY A 519 -3.47 -14.93 32.91
CA GLY A 519 -3.25 -13.47 32.97
C GLY A 519 -4.12 -12.64 32.01
N LEU A 520 -3.90 -11.32 32.01
CA LEU A 520 -4.60 -10.37 31.10
C LEU A 520 -4.05 -10.46 29.69
N GLY A 521 -4.92 -10.55 28.67
CA GLY A 521 -4.48 -10.60 27.29
C GLY A 521 -5.58 -10.98 26.30
N PHE A 522 -5.16 -11.48 25.14
CA PHE A 522 -6.07 -12.01 24.13
C PHE A 522 -5.43 -13.19 23.36
N SER A 523 -6.25 -13.97 22.71
CA SER A 523 -5.82 -14.99 21.76
C SER A 523 -6.55 -14.83 20.43
N TYR A 524 -5.86 -15.16 19.36
CA TYR A 524 -6.37 -15.25 18.02
C TYR A 524 -6.21 -16.68 17.52
N GLN A 525 -7.25 -17.24 16.91
CA GLN A 525 -7.20 -18.55 16.26
C GLN A 525 -7.69 -18.39 14.83
N GLY A 526 -6.77 -18.39 13.89
CA GLY A 526 -7.00 -18.34 12.47
C GLY A 526 -7.20 -19.72 11.85
N ILE A 527 -7.16 -19.77 10.52
CA ILE A 527 -7.32 -20.99 9.72
C ILE A 527 -6.02 -21.80 9.72
N LYS A 528 -4.86 -21.13 9.59
CA LYS A 528 -3.54 -21.75 9.50
C LYS A 528 -2.74 -21.62 10.78
N THR A 529 -2.94 -20.52 11.50
CA THR A 529 -2.09 -20.16 12.65
C THR A 529 -2.91 -19.68 13.83
N GLY A 530 -2.25 -19.57 14.99
CA GLY A 530 -2.78 -18.94 16.18
C GLY A 530 -1.77 -18.00 16.81
N ALA A 531 -2.27 -17.04 17.58
CA ALA A 531 -1.45 -16.13 18.35
C ALA A 531 -2.02 -15.95 19.77
N LYS A 532 -1.13 -15.78 20.74
CA LYS A 532 -1.48 -15.49 22.13
C LYS A 532 -0.76 -14.23 22.57
N ALA A 533 -1.48 -13.32 23.18
CA ALA A 533 -0.94 -12.06 23.67
C ALA A 533 -1.11 -11.95 25.18
N PHE A 534 -0.08 -11.46 25.85
CA PHE A 534 -0.06 -11.14 27.27
C PHE A 534 0.16 -9.66 27.48
N VAL A 535 -0.66 -9.05 28.33
CA VAL A 535 -0.52 -7.66 28.76
C VAL A 535 0.20 -7.63 30.10
N LEU A 536 1.42 -7.11 30.10
CA LEU A 536 2.28 -7.09 31.28
C LEU A 536 2.26 -5.71 31.96
N MET A 537 1.06 -5.29 32.38
CA MET A 537 0.86 -4.04 33.09
C MET A 537 -0.23 -4.20 34.16
N PRO A 538 0.14 -4.36 35.43
CA PRO A 538 -0.82 -4.52 36.53
C PRO A 538 -1.85 -3.38 36.55
N GLY A 539 -3.13 -3.73 36.65
CA GLY A 539 -4.24 -2.78 36.69
C GLY A 539 -4.54 -2.12 35.31
N ALA A 540 -4.06 -2.66 34.20
CA ALA A 540 -4.56 -2.32 32.87
C ALA A 540 -5.94 -2.95 32.63
N GLU A 541 -6.74 -2.29 31.79
CA GLU A 541 -8.02 -2.79 31.32
C GLU A 541 -7.90 -3.20 29.87
N ILE A 542 -8.57 -4.28 29.47
CA ILE A 542 -8.68 -4.73 28.09
C ILE A 542 -10.14 -4.76 27.67
N SER A 543 -10.43 -4.22 26.51
CA SER A 543 -11.76 -4.27 25.90
C SER A 543 -11.64 -4.70 24.43
N MET A 544 -12.74 -5.22 23.90
CA MET A 544 -12.88 -5.60 22.50
C MET A 544 -14.23 -5.12 21.98
N GLU A 545 -14.23 -4.46 20.85
CA GLU A 545 -15.43 -4.08 20.10
C GLU A 545 -15.32 -4.58 18.67
N GLN A 546 -16.42 -4.68 17.95
CA GLN A 546 -16.41 -4.89 16.51
C GLN A 546 -16.35 -3.52 15.85
N GLY A 547 -15.35 -3.32 14.99
CA GLY A 547 -15.16 -2.09 14.26
C GLY A 547 -15.03 -2.34 12.76
N PRO A 548 -15.18 -1.29 11.94
CA PRO A 548 -15.14 -1.41 10.49
C PRO A 548 -13.75 -1.80 9.99
N VAL A 549 -13.71 -2.64 8.95
CA VAL A 549 -12.54 -2.94 8.14
C VAL A 549 -12.94 -3.03 6.67
N SER A 550 -12.06 -2.56 5.79
CA SER A 550 -12.27 -2.55 4.34
C SER A 550 -10.99 -3.05 3.64
N PHE A 551 -11.07 -4.21 3.06
CA PHE A 551 -9.97 -4.75 2.25
C PHE A 551 -9.96 -4.23 0.82
N HIS A 552 -11.12 -3.74 0.33
CA HIS A 552 -11.28 -3.15 -0.99
C HIS A 552 -12.28 -2.00 -0.95
N TYR A 553 -12.12 -1.04 -1.84
CA TYR A 553 -13.00 0.11 -1.96
C TYR A 553 -14.48 -0.33 -2.09
N ASN A 554 -15.38 0.37 -1.38
CA ASN A 554 -16.81 0.05 -1.30
C ASN A 554 -17.18 -1.34 -0.71
N GLN A 555 -16.22 -2.06 -0.14
CA GLN A 555 -16.48 -3.33 0.56
C GLN A 555 -16.19 -3.15 2.06
N LEU A 556 -17.20 -3.29 2.88
CA LEU A 556 -17.12 -3.10 4.32
C LEU A 556 -17.48 -4.38 5.06
N THR A 557 -16.68 -4.74 6.04
CA THR A 557 -16.97 -5.78 7.02
C THR A 557 -16.54 -5.31 8.41
N GLU A 558 -16.60 -6.19 9.40
CA GLU A 558 -16.20 -5.88 10.77
C GLU A 558 -15.05 -6.78 11.21
N CYS A 559 -14.18 -6.25 12.06
CA CYS A 559 -13.11 -7.00 12.70
C CYS A 559 -13.00 -6.66 14.19
N PRO A 560 -12.38 -7.54 15.01
CA PRO A 560 -12.14 -7.25 16.42
C PRO A 560 -11.15 -6.09 16.59
N TRP A 561 -11.58 -5.03 17.28
CA TRP A 561 -10.77 -3.90 17.73
C TRP A 561 -10.50 -4.07 19.22
N ILE A 562 -9.24 -4.30 19.59
CA ILE A 562 -8.80 -4.44 20.97
C ILE A 562 -8.20 -3.12 21.43
N CYS A 563 -8.62 -2.67 22.60
CA CYS A 563 -8.01 -1.56 23.32
C CYS A 563 -7.52 -2.02 24.68
N ILE A 564 -6.23 -1.86 24.92
CA ILE A 564 -5.58 -2.05 26.23
C ILE A 564 -5.31 -0.65 26.75
N ARG A 565 -5.83 -0.32 27.93
CA ARG A 565 -5.73 1.04 28.47
C ARG A 565 -5.39 1.04 29.94
N LYS A 566 -4.73 2.08 30.36
CA LYS A 566 -4.43 2.36 31.76
C LYS A 566 -4.31 3.85 32.03
N LYS A 567 -4.94 4.30 33.10
CA LYS A 567 -4.66 5.63 33.67
C LYS A 567 -3.39 5.50 34.55
N MET A 568 -2.35 6.24 34.21
CA MET A 568 -1.08 6.19 34.93
C MET A 568 -0.36 7.54 34.98
N ALA A 569 0.46 7.72 36.03
CA ALA A 569 1.39 8.85 36.08
C ALA A 569 2.56 8.64 35.07
N LEU A 570 2.94 9.71 34.40
CA LEU A 570 4.07 9.65 33.46
C LEU A 570 5.40 9.98 34.15
N PRO A 571 6.55 9.41 33.71
CA PRO A 571 6.67 8.44 32.60
C PRO A 571 6.08 7.06 32.92
N GLY A 572 5.60 6.35 31.90
CA GLY A 572 5.08 4.99 32.04
C GLY A 572 5.09 4.23 30.72
N THR A 573 5.13 2.91 30.80
CA THR A 573 5.23 2.03 29.63
C THR A 573 4.19 0.91 29.70
N LEU A 574 3.43 0.72 28.62
CA LEU A 574 2.56 -0.44 28.38
C LEU A 574 3.34 -1.51 27.60
N ILE A 575 3.35 -2.74 28.09
CA ILE A 575 4.00 -3.85 27.40
C ILE A 575 3.00 -4.95 27.07
N THR A 576 2.96 -5.33 25.79
CA THR A 576 2.23 -6.49 25.29
C THR A 576 3.21 -7.43 24.60
N VAL A 577 3.14 -8.73 24.91
CA VAL A 577 3.97 -9.75 24.26
C VAL A 577 3.06 -10.66 23.47
N ILE A 578 3.34 -10.83 22.18
CA ILE A 578 2.57 -11.67 21.24
C ILE A 578 3.43 -12.85 20.80
N PHE A 579 2.87 -14.05 20.89
CA PHE A 579 3.52 -15.31 20.54
C PHE A 579 2.77 -16.02 19.42
N ASN A 580 3.52 -16.68 18.53
CA ASN A 580 2.98 -17.72 17.65
C ASN A 580 3.12 -19.10 18.33
N ASP A 581 2.75 -19.21 19.60
CA ASP A 581 2.76 -20.46 20.37
C ASP A 581 1.79 -20.35 21.55
N ASN A 582 0.80 -21.23 21.60
CA ASN A 582 -0.21 -21.25 22.66
C ASN A 582 0.35 -21.76 24.00
N THR A 583 1.52 -22.42 24.01
CA THR A 583 2.19 -22.93 25.23
C THR A 583 3.16 -21.92 25.83
N ALA A 584 3.45 -20.82 25.10
CA ALA A 584 4.34 -19.78 25.58
C ALA A 584 3.78 -19.04 26.80
N ASP A 585 4.69 -18.58 27.64
CA ASP A 585 4.40 -17.88 28.88
C ASP A 585 5.37 -16.71 29.09
N THR A 586 4.90 -15.68 29.81
CA THR A 586 5.73 -14.52 30.12
C THR A 586 5.34 -13.94 31.48
N SER A 587 6.32 -13.39 32.20
CA SER A 587 6.11 -12.74 33.49
C SER A 587 7.05 -11.56 33.71
N LEU A 588 6.61 -10.57 34.48
CA LEU A 588 7.49 -9.52 34.98
C LEU A 588 8.50 -10.06 35.99
N VAL A 589 9.73 -9.58 35.94
CA VAL A 589 10.81 -9.89 36.89
C VAL A 589 11.33 -8.56 37.44
N PRO A 590 11.58 -8.47 38.78
CA PRO A 590 12.11 -7.25 39.35
C PRO A 590 13.49 -6.88 38.78
N VAL A 591 13.63 -5.63 38.35
CA VAL A 591 14.92 -5.09 37.87
C VAL A 591 15.73 -4.60 39.08
N THR A 592 16.99 -5.01 39.15
CA THR A 592 17.89 -4.63 40.24
C THR A 592 19.16 -3.96 39.73
N VAL A 593 19.72 -3.11 40.59
CA VAL A 593 21.05 -2.54 40.43
C VAL A 593 22.02 -3.41 41.21
N PRO A 594 22.96 -4.15 40.57
CA PRO A 594 23.76 -5.19 41.27
C PRO A 594 24.69 -4.61 42.33
N VAL A 595 25.14 -3.36 42.19
CA VAL A 595 26.07 -2.72 43.13
C VAL A 595 25.39 -2.33 44.46
N THR A 596 24.15 -1.84 44.37
CA THR A 596 23.41 -1.35 45.55
C THR A 596 22.38 -2.35 46.07
N GLY A 597 21.96 -3.31 45.25
CA GLY A 597 20.84 -4.20 45.54
C GLY A 597 19.47 -3.50 45.44
N GLU A 598 19.43 -2.27 44.95
CA GLU A 598 18.20 -1.50 44.77
C GLU A 598 17.30 -2.17 43.73
N VAL A 599 16.01 -2.29 44.07
CA VAL A 599 14.96 -2.72 43.11
C VAL A 599 14.37 -1.46 42.46
N LEU A 600 14.50 -1.37 41.15
CA LEU A 600 13.97 -0.26 40.37
C LEU A 600 12.44 -0.35 40.27
N LYS A 601 11.77 0.81 40.15
CA LYS A 601 10.34 0.87 39.92
C LYS A 601 10.06 0.58 38.43
N ASP A 602 8.88 0.09 38.08
CA ASP A 602 8.45 -0.22 36.73
C ASP A 602 8.53 0.99 35.78
N GLN A 603 8.35 2.21 36.29
CA GLN A 603 8.51 3.44 35.53
C GLN A 603 9.97 3.73 35.11
N ASP A 604 10.93 3.19 35.85
CA ASP A 604 12.36 3.40 35.62
C ASP A 604 12.95 2.26 34.77
N ALA A 605 12.53 1.03 35.00
CA ALA A 605 12.94 -0.13 34.21
C ALA A 605 11.99 -1.32 34.41
N GLN A 606 11.82 -2.12 33.39
CA GLN A 606 11.03 -3.35 33.38
C GLN A 606 11.84 -4.51 32.81
N ALA A 607 11.74 -5.68 33.43
CA ALA A 607 12.29 -6.91 32.88
C ALA A 607 11.20 -7.97 32.73
N LEU A 608 11.31 -8.71 31.63
CA LEU A 608 10.37 -9.76 31.25
C LEU A 608 11.12 -11.07 31.13
N ARG A 609 10.63 -12.11 31.76
CA ARG A 609 11.03 -13.49 31.43
C ARG A 609 10.03 -14.07 30.47
N ILE A 610 10.52 -14.64 29.40
CA ILE A 610 9.73 -15.18 28.27
C ILE A 610 10.14 -16.64 28.13
N ARG A 611 9.17 -17.55 28.14
CA ARG A 611 9.40 -19.00 27.98
C ARG A 611 8.62 -19.47 26.74
N MET A 612 9.30 -20.20 25.87
CA MET A 612 8.71 -20.82 24.69
C MET A 612 9.44 -22.12 24.38
N GLY A 613 8.75 -23.25 24.55
CA GLY A 613 9.39 -24.56 24.51
C GLY A 613 10.51 -24.69 25.56
N ASP A 614 11.69 -25.08 25.10
CA ASP A 614 12.89 -25.23 25.98
C ASP A 614 13.69 -23.92 26.12
N HIS A 615 13.25 -22.83 25.52
CA HIS A 615 13.94 -21.53 25.56
C HIS A 615 13.40 -20.63 26.64
N SER A 616 14.29 -19.94 27.33
CA SER A 616 13.97 -18.88 28.30
C SER A 616 14.78 -17.65 27.98
N TYR A 617 14.10 -16.53 27.79
CA TYR A 617 14.72 -15.23 27.49
C TYR A 617 14.43 -14.25 28.63
N LEU A 618 15.41 -13.42 28.94
CA LEU A 618 15.27 -12.27 29.82
C LEU A 618 15.47 -11.00 29.01
N ALA A 619 14.39 -10.21 28.78
CA ALA A 619 14.46 -8.91 28.15
C ALA A 619 14.36 -7.80 29.19
N VAL A 620 15.21 -6.76 29.06
CA VAL A 620 15.26 -5.64 30.02
C VAL A 620 15.08 -4.34 29.23
N PHE A 621 14.10 -3.51 29.63
CA PHE A 621 13.83 -2.18 29.13
C PHE A 621 14.15 -1.14 30.20
N ASN A 622 15.14 -0.30 29.97
CA ASN A 622 15.49 0.84 30.80
C ASN A 622 14.83 2.09 30.25
N HIS A 623 13.90 2.67 30.99
CA HIS A 623 13.08 3.81 30.59
C HIS A 623 13.66 5.16 31.04
N ARG A 624 14.70 5.15 31.84
CA ARG A 624 15.34 6.38 32.36
C ARG A 624 16.02 7.13 31.20
N GLU A 625 15.79 8.43 31.14
CA GLU A 625 16.39 9.29 30.09
C GLU A 625 17.89 9.45 30.24
N THR A 626 18.37 9.48 31.49
CA THR A 626 19.76 9.68 31.83
C THR A 626 20.29 8.53 32.66
N GLY A 627 21.59 8.24 32.58
CA GLY A 627 22.24 7.20 33.38
C GLY A 627 22.02 5.77 32.90
N ALA A 628 21.31 5.57 31.76
CA ALA A 628 21.11 4.23 31.21
C ALA A 628 22.42 3.56 30.77
N ASP A 629 23.40 4.36 30.40
CA ASP A 629 24.75 4.00 29.97
C ASP A 629 25.79 4.06 31.13
N MET A 630 25.35 4.42 32.33
CA MET A 630 26.26 4.62 33.48
C MET A 630 26.09 3.59 34.58
N GLU A 631 25.05 2.79 34.54
CA GLU A 631 24.72 1.85 35.62
C GLU A 631 24.28 0.50 35.07
N TYR A 632 24.90 -0.57 35.59
CA TYR A 632 24.46 -1.94 35.32
C TYR A 632 23.10 -2.18 35.94
N ILE A 633 22.16 -2.67 35.17
CA ILE A 633 20.86 -3.15 35.64
C ILE A 633 20.51 -4.48 35.00
N GLY A 634 19.59 -5.22 35.63
CA GLY A 634 19.12 -6.49 35.12
C GLY A 634 18.32 -7.24 36.17
N ALA A 635 18.20 -8.56 36.00
CA ALA A 635 17.45 -9.42 36.88
C ALA A 635 18.14 -10.80 36.99
N ASP A 636 17.95 -11.48 38.10
CA ASP A 636 18.33 -12.88 38.38
C ASP A 636 19.77 -13.24 37.96
N GLY A 637 20.71 -12.32 38.18
CA GLY A 637 22.12 -12.54 37.86
C GLY A 637 22.58 -12.12 36.46
N HIS A 638 21.66 -11.71 35.62
CA HIS A 638 21.95 -11.24 34.28
C HIS A 638 21.89 -9.70 34.21
N TYR A 639 23.01 -9.05 34.04
CA TYR A 639 23.14 -7.60 34.10
C TYR A 639 23.84 -7.04 32.86
N GLY A 640 23.45 -5.82 32.43
CA GLY A 640 24.06 -5.12 31.32
C GLY A 640 23.93 -3.61 31.47
N LEU A 641 24.57 -2.91 30.52
CA LEU A 641 24.44 -1.45 30.30
C LEU A 641 23.68 -1.20 29.03
N GLY A 642 22.57 -0.51 29.09
CA GLY A 642 21.80 -0.16 27.89
C GLY A 642 20.34 0.14 28.17
N ARG A 643 19.62 0.57 27.13
CA ARG A 643 18.18 0.87 27.16
C ARG A 643 17.31 -0.35 26.84
N VAL A 644 17.74 -1.16 25.87
CA VAL A 644 17.08 -2.42 25.53
C VAL A 644 18.14 -3.51 25.49
N MET A 645 17.97 -4.51 26.33
CA MET A 645 18.92 -5.62 26.48
C MET A 645 18.15 -6.93 26.55
N ILE A 646 18.76 -8.00 26.04
CA ILE A 646 18.18 -9.36 26.10
C ILE A 646 19.26 -10.42 26.23
N CYS A 647 18.98 -11.50 26.95
CA CYS A 647 19.77 -12.70 26.90
C CYS A 647 18.88 -13.95 26.85
N GLU A 648 19.41 -15.04 26.32
CA GLU A 648 18.83 -16.37 26.42
C GLU A 648 19.43 -17.07 27.67
N GLU A 649 18.60 -17.29 28.71
CA GLU A 649 19.06 -17.76 30.02
C GLU A 649 19.57 -19.22 30.02
N ASN A 650 19.10 -20.03 29.04
CA ASN A 650 19.42 -21.48 29.00
C ASN A 650 20.74 -21.76 28.27
N GLN A 651 21.48 -20.73 27.85
CA GLN A 651 22.81 -20.89 27.27
C GLN A 651 23.87 -21.21 28.34
N PRO A 652 24.94 -21.94 28.02
CA PRO A 652 26.00 -22.23 28.98
C PRO A 652 26.67 -21.01 29.58
N GLU A 653 26.79 -19.92 28.81
CA GLU A 653 27.33 -18.62 29.20
C GLU A 653 26.40 -17.54 28.68
N PRO A 654 25.29 -17.23 29.40
CA PRO A 654 24.33 -16.26 28.94
C PRO A 654 24.91 -14.85 29.05
N GLU A 655 25.01 -14.17 27.90
CA GLU A 655 25.46 -12.77 27.80
C GLU A 655 24.30 -11.84 27.45
N MET A 656 24.26 -10.67 28.10
CA MET A 656 23.33 -9.60 27.75
C MET A 656 23.71 -8.97 26.42
N THR A 657 22.90 -9.18 25.42
CA THR A 657 22.97 -8.48 24.13
C THR A 657 22.29 -7.11 24.25
N VAL A 658 23.06 -6.03 24.05
CA VAL A 658 22.56 -4.66 24.09
C VAL A 658 22.10 -4.26 22.68
N LEU A 659 20.82 -3.91 22.53
CA LEU A 659 20.23 -3.49 21.25
C LEU A 659 20.06 -1.97 21.14
N SER A 660 19.87 -1.28 22.29
CA SER A 660 19.77 0.17 22.34
C SER A 660 20.55 0.71 23.53
N TRP A 661 21.24 1.81 23.32
CA TRP A 661 22.06 2.53 24.32
C TRP A 661 21.34 3.77 24.84
#